data_f386e854faea9e83eedbb3daa7d15605
#
_entry.id   f386e854faea9e83eedbb3daa7d15605
#
_cell.length_a   1.000
_cell.length_b   1.000
_cell.length_c   1.000
_cell.angle_alpha   90.00
_cell.angle_beta   90.00
_cell.angle_gamma   90.00
#
_symmetry.space_group_name_H-M   'P 1'
#
loop_
_entity.id
_entity.type
_entity.pdbx_description
1 polymer ?
#
loop_
_entity_poly.entity_id
_entity_poly.type
_entity_poly.pdbx_seq_one_letter_code
_entity_poly.pdbx_strand_id
1 'polypeptide(L)'
;MAARAWEEDLCIISADNRSWGESNTVVELWCRSKEGHSVVVLVNGMRPYIEISPKDGGSAGTEAEIQELLHLPEIMEIQPPVTKWAPSGEKPHWRIMVRDTTVVTRLRDKLRTEWTVTSADIQFQKRLMYDLDLGPHISARGRILFSGVRAPVRAKSMDGNGEDPNDAILAVGGRGIYPVDVIMEANIEDLSPCDPFQAPIVKLSIDLETSISSNRILCAAVVVERDGDRKEHTFHGDEIEDILKPVCKLVREEDPDVITGYNIDNFDLPRILERTEYLVKSGERSDLFGWGRVPIDENSNRIIPSRGQNRTWTIAGRVPMDAWWQARQTLRPERESLRFVTALIWPDNEEMKKLDVDASKMDHEWANRPMEVIQYCLRDTHLPLDILNHLQSVQEKEALASVAKTTFSTAATETTSQWIDSLVIRLADRENVAVPTTRRVRRGEQIAGGYVHEVEPGLRSWIAVLDFKSMYPSIMIANNICPTTLVDGGEPDDDDYVSPSTATRYRSTGTRRGLVPRLLSDLMKQRDSYKSASARARSIGNEQEAFLNDKLQYAVKILMNSFYGVFASSFYRFTHKDIGASITEWARFNIKSIIADLGDDGYDVVYSDTDSIFVKTMGVEDSPISKPIGSDPKLEIWERARDNTISFGRSLASKYSKEGAELEFETAMSAFFSHGAKKRYVGRVVWPREEMLIRGYEVRRTDSFRLLTSTMTMLFEKILEGNEEFAVESTRKTIDDVRMGRVDVADLVISRSCKGKIMKDGTVDFSVYANPDSLPYVRAAKQRIERGLGFTPGMKVGYVVTEAKSSPMKVSAWLTEELGDDPPNYDPEYYARRLATALGRITEAFQWSERDLLQGSRQQSLFDF
;
A
#
# COMPACT_ATOMS: atom_id res chain seq x y z
N MET A 1 49.00 -9.30 -11.93
CA MET A 1 48.67 -8.27 -10.90
C MET A 1 47.24 -8.42 -10.57
N ALA A 2 46.82 -8.56 -9.30
CA ALA A 2 45.42 -8.68 -8.94
C ALA A 2 44.71 -7.38 -9.32
N ALA A 3 43.67 -7.48 -10.13
CA ALA A 3 42.77 -6.35 -10.39
C ALA A 3 42.34 -5.77 -9.05
N ARG A 4 42.54 -4.47 -8.80
CA ARG A 4 42.09 -3.85 -7.56
C ARG A 4 40.57 -3.93 -7.53
N ALA A 5 40.01 -4.72 -6.63
CA ALA A 5 38.59 -4.76 -6.37
C ALA A 5 38.15 -3.38 -5.84
N TRP A 6 37.06 -2.87 -6.39
CA TRP A 6 36.35 -1.71 -5.85
C TRP A 6 35.33 -2.20 -4.84
N GLU A 7 35.22 -1.50 -3.72
CA GLU A 7 34.25 -1.79 -2.67
C GLU A 7 33.43 -0.55 -2.39
N GLU A 8 32.13 -0.70 -2.33
CA GLU A 8 31.19 0.43 -2.18
C GLU A 8 29.94 -0.02 -1.44
N ASP A 9 29.40 0.89 -0.61
CA ASP A 9 28.09 0.72 0.00
C ASP A 9 26.99 1.20 -0.96
N LEU A 10 26.06 0.32 -1.25
CA LEU A 10 25.05 0.48 -2.28
C LEU A 10 23.64 0.26 -1.72
N CYS A 11 22.67 1.06 -2.20
CA CYS A 11 21.24 0.82 -1.99
C CYS A 11 20.64 0.16 -3.24
N ILE A 12 20.10 -1.04 -3.11
CA ILE A 12 19.46 -1.79 -4.20
C ILE A 12 18.10 -1.18 -4.52
N ILE A 13 18.01 -0.52 -5.66
CA ILE A 13 16.76 0.06 -6.18
C ILE A 13 15.86 -1.05 -6.74
N SER A 14 16.42 -1.90 -7.60
CA SER A 14 15.70 -2.99 -8.27
C SER A 14 16.63 -4.16 -8.51
N ALA A 15 16.09 -5.35 -8.66
CA ALA A 15 16.83 -6.56 -8.97
C ALA A 15 16.08 -7.40 -9.99
N ASP A 16 16.82 -8.00 -10.93
CA ASP A 16 16.28 -8.93 -11.91
C ASP A 16 17.35 -9.98 -12.24
N ASN A 17 17.04 -10.91 -13.15
CA ASN A 17 18.01 -11.89 -13.59
C ASN A 17 18.04 -11.95 -15.13
N ARG A 18 19.20 -12.31 -15.65
CA ARG A 18 19.42 -12.49 -17.09
C ARG A 18 20.17 -13.79 -17.36
N SER A 19 19.71 -14.54 -18.33
CA SER A 19 20.44 -15.69 -18.83
C SER A 19 21.54 -15.24 -19.80
N TRP A 20 22.77 -15.65 -19.57
CA TRP A 20 23.94 -15.33 -20.39
C TRP A 20 24.54 -16.63 -20.98
N GLY A 21 24.50 -16.73 -22.30
CA GLY A 21 24.93 -17.95 -22.97
C GLY A 21 24.00 -19.15 -22.68
N GLU A 22 24.51 -20.35 -22.88
CA GLU A 22 23.68 -21.56 -22.78
C GLU A 22 23.49 -22.11 -21.37
N SER A 23 24.22 -21.63 -20.37
CA SER A 23 24.23 -22.26 -19.03
C SER A 23 24.57 -21.35 -17.86
N ASN A 24 24.49 -20.04 -18.02
CA ASN A 24 24.77 -19.12 -16.93
C ASN A 24 23.62 -18.11 -16.70
N THR A 25 23.15 -17.98 -15.47
CA THR A 25 22.18 -16.96 -15.08
C THR A 25 22.87 -15.98 -14.14
N VAL A 26 22.84 -14.70 -14.48
CA VAL A 26 23.42 -13.61 -13.70
C VAL A 26 22.29 -12.81 -13.06
N VAL A 27 22.46 -12.40 -11.80
CA VAL A 27 21.55 -11.45 -11.16
C VAL A 27 22.08 -10.03 -11.39
N GLU A 28 21.21 -9.18 -11.87
CA GLU A 28 21.45 -7.74 -12.06
C GLU A 28 20.88 -6.99 -10.88
N LEU A 29 21.74 -6.36 -10.06
CA LEU A 29 21.32 -5.46 -8.98
C LEU A 29 21.55 -4.02 -9.45
N TRP A 30 20.47 -3.27 -9.67
CA TRP A 30 20.57 -1.85 -9.95
C TRP A 30 20.53 -1.07 -8.66
N CYS A 31 21.59 -0.32 -8.41
CA CYS A 31 21.87 0.30 -7.14
C CYS A 31 22.11 1.80 -7.28
N ARG A 32 22.02 2.49 -6.14
CA ARG A 32 22.47 3.87 -5.95
C ARG A 32 23.52 3.88 -4.83
N SER A 33 24.69 4.50 -5.08
CA SER A 33 25.72 4.68 -4.04
C SER A 33 25.37 5.85 -3.11
N LYS A 34 26.07 5.96 -1.99
CA LYS A 34 25.95 7.11 -1.06
C LYS A 34 26.25 8.45 -1.76
N GLU A 35 27.14 8.43 -2.73
CA GLU A 35 27.58 9.60 -3.48
C GLU A 35 26.69 9.94 -4.69
N GLY A 36 25.63 9.13 -4.90
CA GLY A 36 24.63 9.35 -5.96
C GLY A 36 24.96 8.71 -7.30
N HIS A 37 25.97 7.86 -7.39
CA HIS A 37 26.24 7.12 -8.62
C HIS A 37 25.23 5.98 -8.82
N SER A 38 24.77 5.81 -10.06
CA SER A 38 24.02 4.62 -10.45
C SER A 38 24.98 3.48 -10.77
N VAL A 39 24.74 2.33 -10.15
CA VAL A 39 25.61 1.15 -10.26
C VAL A 39 24.78 -0.05 -10.65
N VAL A 40 25.22 -0.82 -11.66
CA VAL A 40 24.71 -2.17 -11.85
C VAL A 40 25.75 -3.17 -11.37
N VAL A 41 25.38 -4.01 -10.41
CA VAL A 41 26.21 -5.12 -9.96
C VAL A 41 25.74 -6.38 -10.65
N LEU A 42 26.63 -6.98 -11.45
CA LEU A 42 26.41 -8.22 -12.15
C LEU A 42 26.91 -9.36 -11.26
N VAL A 43 25.99 -10.08 -10.62
CA VAL A 43 26.31 -11.07 -9.59
C VAL A 43 26.39 -12.45 -10.21
N ASN A 44 27.56 -13.07 -10.13
CA ASN A 44 27.87 -14.43 -10.57
C ASN A 44 27.96 -15.41 -9.39
N GLY A 45 28.07 -16.71 -9.69
CA GLY A 45 28.35 -17.76 -8.70
C GLY A 45 27.13 -18.46 -8.12
N MET A 46 25.90 -17.96 -8.38
CA MET A 46 24.67 -18.61 -7.96
C MET A 46 23.99 -19.35 -9.11
N ARG A 47 23.45 -20.53 -8.82
CA ARG A 47 22.62 -21.29 -9.76
C ARG A 47 21.17 -21.36 -9.30
N PRO A 48 20.19 -21.32 -10.22
CA PRO A 48 18.80 -21.56 -9.86
C PRO A 48 18.62 -22.98 -9.33
N TYR A 49 17.73 -23.13 -8.34
CA TYR A 49 17.42 -24.43 -7.77
C TYR A 49 15.96 -24.58 -7.36
N ILE A 50 15.56 -25.84 -7.19
CA ILE A 50 14.30 -26.25 -6.55
C ILE A 50 14.62 -27.29 -5.48
N GLU A 51 13.71 -27.48 -4.51
CA GLU A 51 13.87 -28.51 -3.50
C GLU A 51 12.77 -29.57 -3.65
N ILE A 52 13.13 -30.83 -3.47
CA ILE A 52 12.21 -31.98 -3.52
C ILE A 52 12.33 -32.82 -2.26
N SER A 53 11.21 -33.43 -1.86
CA SER A 53 11.15 -34.42 -0.80
C SER A 53 10.15 -35.54 -1.15
N PRO A 54 10.21 -36.72 -0.50
CA PRO A 54 9.24 -37.79 -0.71
C PRO A 54 7.81 -37.32 -0.41
N LYS A 55 6.84 -37.76 -1.19
CA LYS A 55 5.43 -37.57 -0.87
C LYS A 55 5.03 -38.40 0.35
N ASP A 56 3.98 -37.96 1.04
CA ASP A 56 3.39 -38.70 2.17
C ASP A 56 2.82 -40.03 1.66
N GLY A 57 3.30 -41.15 2.23
CA GLY A 57 2.90 -42.49 1.80
C GLY A 57 3.48 -42.96 0.48
N GLY A 58 4.38 -42.16 -0.14
CA GLY A 58 5.06 -42.53 -1.39
C GLY A 58 6.30 -43.41 -1.13
N SER A 59 6.64 -44.25 -2.12
CA SER A 59 7.87 -45.07 -2.12
C SER A 59 9.10 -44.29 -2.60
N ALA A 60 8.96 -43.07 -3.09
CA ALA A 60 10.03 -42.27 -3.63
C ALA A 60 11.03 -41.81 -2.54
N GLY A 61 12.31 -41.70 -2.86
CA GLY A 61 13.36 -41.20 -1.98
C GLY A 61 14.52 -42.15 -1.80
N THR A 62 14.57 -43.23 -2.59
CA THR A 62 15.75 -44.08 -2.66
C THR A 62 16.88 -43.35 -3.37
N GLU A 63 18.13 -43.68 -3.02
CA GLU A 63 19.31 -43.11 -3.67
C GLU A 63 19.33 -43.39 -5.17
N ALA A 64 18.78 -44.55 -5.60
CA ALA A 64 18.66 -44.91 -6.99
C ALA A 64 17.73 -43.97 -7.79
N GLU A 65 16.58 -43.61 -7.24
CA GLU A 65 15.65 -42.64 -7.86
C GLU A 65 16.22 -41.24 -7.93
N ILE A 66 16.99 -40.80 -6.92
CA ILE A 66 17.71 -39.52 -6.95
C ILE A 66 18.78 -39.52 -8.03
N GLN A 67 19.54 -40.64 -8.18
CA GLN A 67 20.54 -40.76 -9.23
C GLN A 67 19.89 -40.79 -10.63
N GLU A 68 18.70 -41.38 -10.79
CA GLU A 68 17.97 -41.35 -12.05
C GLU A 68 17.58 -39.91 -12.48
N LEU A 69 17.31 -39.01 -11.57
CA LEU A 69 17.03 -37.60 -11.87
C LEU A 69 18.25 -36.91 -12.53
N LEU A 70 19.49 -37.31 -12.22
CA LEU A 70 20.71 -36.74 -12.84
C LEU A 70 20.80 -37.00 -14.35
N HIS A 71 20.04 -37.95 -14.87
CA HIS A 71 19.97 -38.16 -16.31
C HIS A 71 19.12 -37.13 -17.05
N LEU A 72 18.38 -36.26 -16.32
CA LEU A 72 17.63 -35.18 -16.94
C LEU A 72 18.58 -34.05 -17.38
N PRO A 73 18.55 -33.62 -18.67
CA PRO A 73 19.49 -32.65 -19.20
C PRO A 73 19.39 -31.25 -18.57
N GLU A 74 18.29 -30.97 -17.88
CA GLU A 74 18.08 -29.72 -17.17
C GLU A 74 18.75 -29.67 -15.81
N ILE A 75 19.11 -30.82 -15.22
CA ILE A 75 19.70 -30.95 -13.90
C ILE A 75 21.21 -30.97 -13.99
N MET A 76 21.84 -30.04 -13.28
CA MET A 76 23.30 -29.90 -13.27
C MET A 76 23.93 -30.63 -12.08
N GLU A 77 23.27 -30.60 -10.94
CA GLU A 77 23.78 -31.13 -9.67
C GLU A 77 22.60 -31.39 -8.72
N ILE A 78 22.72 -32.41 -7.89
CA ILE A 78 21.83 -32.65 -6.76
C ILE A 78 22.67 -32.63 -5.49
N GLN A 79 22.39 -31.69 -4.60
CA GLN A 79 23.10 -31.58 -3.32
C GLN A 79 22.65 -32.65 -2.33
N PRO A 80 23.50 -33.05 -1.39
CA PRO A 80 23.11 -33.96 -0.30
C PRO A 80 21.85 -33.49 0.41
N PRO A 81 21.00 -34.42 0.89
CA PRO A 81 19.74 -34.05 1.52
C PRO A 81 19.96 -33.34 2.86
N VAL A 82 19.15 -32.35 3.10
CA VAL A 82 19.02 -31.67 4.41
C VAL A 82 17.68 -32.05 5.01
N THR A 83 17.67 -32.52 6.25
CA THR A 83 16.41 -32.78 6.96
C THR A 83 15.72 -31.46 7.26
N LYS A 84 14.50 -31.30 6.72
CA LYS A 84 13.67 -30.11 6.95
C LYS A 84 12.33 -30.52 7.57
N TRP A 85 11.85 -29.67 8.43
CA TRP A 85 10.48 -29.78 8.94
C TRP A 85 9.46 -29.45 7.84
N ALA A 86 8.43 -30.28 7.73
CA ALA A 86 7.24 -30.06 6.90
C ALA A 86 5.97 -30.42 7.73
N PRO A 87 4.76 -30.03 7.31
CA PRO A 87 3.52 -30.36 8.03
C PRO A 87 3.32 -31.86 8.33
N SER A 88 3.86 -32.73 7.48
CA SER A 88 3.82 -34.19 7.64
C SER A 88 5.02 -34.76 8.46
N GLY A 89 5.81 -33.92 9.12
CA GLY A 89 6.98 -34.31 9.89
C GLY A 89 8.31 -33.95 9.22
N GLU A 90 9.40 -34.34 9.85
CA GLU A 90 10.75 -34.13 9.34
C GLU A 90 11.04 -35.07 8.16
N LYS A 91 11.55 -34.51 7.07
CA LYS A 91 11.86 -35.24 5.84
C LYS A 91 13.18 -34.79 5.22
N PRO A 92 13.88 -35.70 4.50
CA PRO A 92 15.01 -35.28 3.67
C PRO A 92 14.53 -34.43 2.51
N HIS A 93 15.22 -33.32 2.26
CA HIS A 93 15.03 -32.44 1.12
C HIS A 93 16.31 -32.36 0.32
N TRP A 94 16.25 -32.70 -0.97
CA TRP A 94 17.35 -32.56 -1.91
C TRP A 94 17.21 -31.24 -2.67
N ARG A 95 18.28 -30.50 -2.76
CA ARG A 95 18.34 -29.29 -3.58
C ARG A 95 18.85 -29.66 -4.97
N ILE A 96 18.04 -29.43 -5.97
CA ILE A 96 18.30 -29.70 -7.38
C ILE A 96 18.72 -28.41 -8.06
N MET A 97 20.00 -28.30 -8.42
CA MET A 97 20.55 -27.17 -9.14
C MET A 97 20.24 -27.34 -10.63
N VAL A 98 19.69 -26.32 -11.24
CA VAL A 98 19.28 -26.35 -12.66
C VAL A 98 20.13 -25.38 -13.48
N ARG A 99 20.14 -25.60 -14.80
CA ARG A 99 20.96 -24.87 -15.74
C ARG A 99 20.62 -23.37 -15.79
N ASP A 100 19.34 -23.04 -15.87
CA ASP A 100 18.86 -21.68 -15.96
C ASP A 100 17.42 -21.55 -15.40
N THR A 101 16.94 -20.32 -15.25
CA THR A 101 15.62 -20.04 -14.67
C THR A 101 14.45 -20.48 -15.54
N THR A 102 14.65 -20.64 -16.86
CA THR A 102 13.56 -20.97 -17.80
C THR A 102 13.07 -22.41 -17.63
N VAL A 103 13.93 -23.30 -17.17
CA VAL A 103 13.59 -24.71 -16.95
C VAL A 103 12.88 -25.00 -15.64
N VAL A 104 12.97 -24.10 -14.66
CA VAL A 104 12.41 -24.29 -13.30
C VAL A 104 10.93 -24.65 -13.32
N THR A 105 10.11 -23.90 -14.07
CA THR A 105 8.66 -24.13 -14.14
C THR A 105 8.30 -25.49 -14.72
N ARG A 106 8.95 -25.85 -15.83
CA ARG A 106 8.71 -27.14 -16.50
C ARG A 106 9.16 -28.31 -15.64
N LEU A 107 10.35 -28.21 -15.03
CA LEU A 107 10.90 -29.24 -14.16
C LEU A 107 10.04 -29.42 -12.89
N ARG A 108 9.63 -28.31 -12.25
CA ARG A 108 8.69 -28.31 -11.13
C ARG A 108 7.41 -29.08 -11.46
N ASP A 109 6.80 -28.78 -12.60
CA ASP A 109 5.52 -29.41 -12.99
C ASP A 109 5.68 -30.90 -13.31
N LYS A 110 6.83 -31.30 -13.85
CA LYS A 110 7.21 -32.70 -14.08
C LYS A 110 7.42 -33.44 -12.76
N LEU A 111 8.20 -32.89 -11.85
CA LEU A 111 8.54 -33.55 -10.59
C LEU A 111 7.37 -33.63 -9.61
N ARG A 112 6.40 -32.74 -9.69
CA ARG A 112 5.20 -32.75 -8.81
C ARG A 112 4.36 -34.02 -8.93
N THR A 113 4.52 -34.80 -9.98
CA THR A 113 3.80 -36.09 -10.14
C THR A 113 4.22 -37.10 -9.07
N GLU A 114 5.50 -37.14 -8.73
CA GLU A 114 6.11 -38.15 -7.86
C GLU A 114 6.67 -37.58 -6.57
N TRP A 115 7.06 -36.30 -6.55
CA TRP A 115 7.73 -35.62 -5.45
C TRP A 115 6.90 -34.47 -4.88
N THR A 116 7.13 -34.17 -3.62
CA THR A 116 6.75 -32.87 -3.05
C THR A 116 7.80 -31.84 -3.43
N VAL A 117 7.41 -30.81 -4.20
CA VAL A 117 8.33 -29.76 -4.68
C VAL A 117 8.11 -28.50 -3.86
N THR A 118 9.19 -27.97 -3.29
CA THR A 118 9.23 -26.77 -2.46
C THR A 118 10.18 -25.74 -3.06
N SER A 119 10.10 -24.48 -2.61
CA SER A 119 10.97 -23.36 -3.03
C SER A 119 10.98 -23.03 -4.54
N ALA A 120 10.11 -23.62 -5.36
CA ALA A 120 10.17 -23.57 -6.83
C ALA A 120 9.40 -22.39 -7.46
N ASP A 121 8.83 -21.51 -6.68
CA ASP A 121 8.08 -20.33 -7.12
C ASP A 121 8.67 -19.02 -6.60
N ILE A 122 9.87 -19.09 -6.02
CA ILE A 122 10.64 -17.93 -5.58
C ILE A 122 11.46 -17.42 -6.77
N GLN A 123 11.30 -16.16 -7.12
CA GLN A 123 12.09 -15.52 -8.18
C GLN A 123 13.58 -15.58 -7.87
N PHE A 124 14.41 -15.85 -8.88
CA PHE A 124 15.83 -16.12 -8.69
C PHE A 124 16.59 -14.96 -8.04
N GLN A 125 16.32 -13.71 -8.44
CA GLN A 125 16.92 -12.53 -7.83
C GLN A 125 16.50 -12.34 -6.36
N LYS A 126 15.26 -12.72 -6.00
CA LYS A 126 14.83 -12.73 -4.59
C LYS A 126 15.51 -13.84 -3.82
N ARG A 127 15.71 -14.99 -4.47
CA ARG A 127 16.40 -16.13 -3.86
C ARG A 127 17.84 -15.78 -3.50
N LEU A 128 18.56 -15.04 -4.36
CA LEU A 128 19.88 -14.51 -4.04
C LEU A 128 19.85 -13.69 -2.74
N MET A 129 18.91 -12.75 -2.64
CA MET A 129 18.80 -11.90 -1.45
C MET A 129 18.46 -12.71 -0.19
N TYR A 130 17.66 -13.77 -0.32
CA TYR A 130 17.27 -14.60 0.83
C TYR A 130 18.43 -15.48 1.30
N ASP A 131 19.12 -16.14 0.39
CA ASP A 131 20.22 -17.05 0.70
C ASP A 131 21.41 -16.33 1.32
N LEU A 132 21.68 -15.08 0.93
CA LEU A 132 22.74 -14.24 1.47
C LEU A 132 22.28 -13.32 2.63
N ASP A 133 21.03 -13.41 3.04
CA ASP A 133 20.37 -12.52 4.03
C ASP A 133 20.55 -11.01 3.73
N LEU A 134 20.59 -10.62 2.45
CA LEU A 134 20.76 -9.22 2.02
C LEU A 134 19.47 -8.43 2.22
N GLY A 135 19.60 -7.22 2.76
CA GLY A 135 18.60 -6.16 2.73
C GLY A 135 18.76 -5.27 1.49
N PRO A 136 18.11 -4.09 1.47
CA PRO A 136 18.29 -3.12 0.39
C PRO A 136 19.68 -2.46 0.43
N HIS A 137 20.36 -2.44 1.58
CA HIS A 137 21.69 -1.85 1.74
C HIS A 137 22.74 -2.95 1.83
N ILE A 138 23.68 -2.90 0.91
CA ILE A 138 24.75 -3.87 0.76
C ILE A 138 26.11 -3.20 0.61
N SER A 139 27.15 -3.82 1.13
CA SER A 139 28.53 -3.57 0.70
C SER A 139 28.84 -4.57 -0.41
N ALA A 140 29.28 -4.08 -1.55
CA ALA A 140 29.64 -4.91 -2.69
C ALA A 140 31.12 -4.67 -3.06
N ARG A 141 31.87 -5.77 -3.19
CA ARG A 141 33.25 -5.77 -3.64
C ARG A 141 33.35 -6.48 -4.98
N GLY A 142 33.95 -5.85 -5.97
CA GLY A 142 34.05 -6.47 -7.27
C GLY A 142 34.94 -5.73 -8.25
N ARG A 143 34.96 -6.23 -9.49
CA ARG A 143 35.72 -5.66 -10.59
C ARG A 143 34.86 -4.64 -11.35
N ILE A 144 35.36 -3.41 -11.53
CA ILE A 144 34.70 -2.45 -12.42
C ILE A 144 34.95 -2.85 -13.87
N LEU A 145 33.87 -3.05 -14.63
CA LEU A 145 33.90 -3.29 -16.06
C LEU A 145 33.83 -1.98 -16.86
N PHE A 146 33.08 -1.01 -16.35
CA PHE A 146 32.90 0.29 -16.98
C PHE A 146 32.64 1.37 -15.92
N SER A 147 33.20 2.57 -16.09
CA SER A 147 32.81 3.78 -15.38
C SER A 147 32.54 4.91 -16.34
N GLY A 148 31.32 5.49 -16.27
CA GLY A 148 30.86 6.55 -17.15
C GLY A 148 31.40 7.94 -16.78
N VAL A 149 31.11 8.93 -17.63
CA VAL A 149 31.56 10.32 -17.46
C VAL A 149 31.02 10.96 -16.17
N ARG A 150 29.83 10.54 -15.70
CA ARG A 150 29.20 11.03 -14.46
C ARG A 150 29.84 10.46 -13.20
N ALA A 151 30.51 9.30 -13.31
CA ALA A 151 31.19 8.69 -12.19
C ALA A 151 32.68 9.08 -12.24
N PRO A 152 33.18 9.96 -11.36
CA PRO A 152 34.60 10.20 -11.23
C PRO A 152 35.34 9.06 -10.57
N VAL A 153 34.72 7.91 -10.37
CA VAL A 153 35.37 6.66 -9.99
C VAL A 153 36.32 6.31 -11.13
N ARG A 154 37.50 6.93 -11.08
CA ARG A 154 38.61 6.47 -11.90
C ARG A 154 38.89 5.04 -11.41
N ALA A 155 38.43 4.06 -12.20
CA ALA A 155 38.99 2.75 -12.15
C ALA A 155 40.51 2.95 -12.32
N LYS A 156 41.25 3.00 -11.21
CA LYS A 156 42.69 3.04 -11.25
C LYS A 156 43.08 1.71 -11.86
N SER A 157 43.27 1.77 -13.19
CA SER A 157 43.74 0.72 -14.05
C SER A 157 43.05 -0.64 -13.88
N MET A 158 42.09 -0.95 -14.68
CA MET A 158 42.17 -2.19 -15.41
C MET A 158 43.64 -2.26 -15.89
N ASP A 159 44.33 -3.30 -15.54
CA ASP A 159 45.76 -3.50 -15.79
C ASP A 159 46.15 -2.95 -17.15
N GLY A 160 47.27 -2.23 -17.23
CA GLY A 160 47.73 -1.44 -18.34
C GLY A 160 47.94 -2.14 -19.70
N ASN A 161 47.13 -3.14 -19.99
CA ASN A 161 47.09 -3.88 -21.24
C ASN A 161 46.00 -3.42 -22.23
N GLY A 162 45.35 -2.27 -21.99
CA GLY A 162 44.55 -1.64 -23.03
C GLY A 162 43.31 -2.43 -23.51
N GLU A 163 42.76 -3.33 -22.67
CA GLU A 163 41.47 -3.93 -22.96
C GLU A 163 40.37 -2.86 -22.91
N ASP A 164 39.69 -2.64 -24.04
CA ASP A 164 38.56 -1.74 -24.11
C ASP A 164 37.47 -2.22 -23.11
N PRO A 165 36.95 -1.35 -22.23
CA PRO A 165 35.81 -1.69 -21.36
C PRO A 165 34.65 -2.29 -22.14
N ASN A 166 34.47 -1.93 -23.42
CA ASN A 166 33.46 -2.50 -24.29
C ASN A 166 33.74 -3.97 -24.63
N ASP A 167 35.01 -4.37 -24.79
CA ASP A 167 35.36 -5.76 -25.04
C ASP A 167 35.08 -6.67 -23.85
N ALA A 168 35.29 -6.19 -22.62
CA ALA A 168 34.97 -6.93 -21.40
C ALA A 168 33.44 -7.15 -21.26
N ILE A 169 32.61 -6.18 -21.60
CA ILE A 169 31.16 -6.30 -21.60
C ILE A 169 30.67 -7.23 -22.70
N LEU A 170 31.26 -7.18 -23.90
CA LEU A 170 30.98 -8.09 -25.00
C LEU A 170 31.38 -9.53 -24.67
N ALA A 171 32.49 -9.72 -23.95
CA ALA A 171 32.96 -11.04 -23.50
C ALA A 171 32.00 -11.69 -22.46
N VAL A 172 31.26 -10.89 -21.72
CA VAL A 172 30.27 -11.34 -20.71
C VAL A 172 28.87 -11.56 -21.35
N GLY A 173 28.73 -11.42 -22.69
CA GLY A 173 27.51 -11.76 -23.41
C GLY A 173 26.49 -10.65 -23.60
N GLY A 174 26.82 -9.40 -23.28
CA GLY A 174 25.93 -8.25 -23.50
C GLY A 174 26.24 -7.51 -24.81
N ARG A 175 25.28 -7.36 -25.70
CA ARG A 175 25.36 -6.38 -26.79
C ARG A 175 24.93 -5.02 -26.27
N GLY A 176 25.86 -4.08 -26.15
CA GLY A 176 25.62 -2.73 -25.67
C GLY A 176 25.98 -2.48 -24.19
N ILE A 177 26.02 -1.22 -23.81
CA ILE A 177 26.42 -0.75 -22.49
C ILE A 177 25.17 -0.50 -21.65
N TYR A 178 25.17 -0.89 -20.37
CA TYR A 178 24.14 -0.47 -19.42
C TYR A 178 24.16 1.05 -19.26
N PRO A 179 23.02 1.74 -19.35
CA PRO A 179 22.95 3.20 -19.20
C PRO A 179 23.00 3.61 -17.70
N VAL A 180 24.11 3.28 -17.06
CA VAL A 180 24.43 3.58 -15.64
C VAL A 180 25.80 4.19 -15.53
N ASP A 181 26.14 4.76 -14.36
CA ASP A 181 27.45 5.37 -14.14
C ASP A 181 28.55 4.33 -13.99
N VAL A 182 28.25 3.20 -13.34
CA VAL A 182 29.25 2.14 -13.08
C VAL A 182 28.64 0.77 -13.37
N ILE A 183 29.41 -0.07 -14.08
CA ILE A 183 29.12 -1.50 -14.25
C ILE A 183 30.17 -2.28 -13.43
N MET A 184 29.71 -3.08 -12.49
CA MET A 184 30.54 -3.86 -11.58
C MET A 184 30.19 -5.33 -11.70
N GLU A 185 31.19 -6.18 -11.75
CA GLU A 185 31.05 -7.64 -11.65
C GLU A 185 31.48 -8.10 -10.25
N ALA A 186 30.65 -8.90 -9.58
CA ALA A 186 30.91 -9.46 -8.26
C ALA A 186 30.45 -10.91 -8.17
N ASN A 187 31.07 -11.70 -7.29
CA ASN A 187 30.58 -13.03 -6.94
C ASN A 187 29.68 -12.93 -5.70
N ILE A 188 28.94 -14.00 -5.41
CA ILE A 188 28.03 -14.06 -4.27
C ILE A 188 28.76 -13.84 -2.92
N GLU A 189 30.00 -14.31 -2.79
CA GLU A 189 30.84 -14.13 -1.60
C GLU A 189 31.35 -12.70 -1.40
N ASP A 190 31.27 -11.86 -2.41
CA ASP A 190 31.71 -10.47 -2.38
C ASP A 190 30.59 -9.49 -1.96
N LEU A 191 29.40 -10.01 -1.64
CA LEU A 191 28.25 -9.24 -1.20
C LEU A 191 27.99 -9.46 0.29
N SER A 192 27.77 -8.38 1.03
CA SER A 192 27.38 -8.43 2.44
C SER A 192 26.40 -7.34 2.80
N PRO A 193 25.57 -7.51 3.85
CA PRO A 193 24.77 -6.42 4.38
C PRO A 193 25.64 -5.26 4.88
N CYS A 194 25.21 -4.02 4.70
CA CYS A 194 25.82 -2.85 5.32
C CYS A 194 24.78 -2.05 6.12
N ASP A 195 25.24 -1.06 6.88
CA ASP A 195 24.38 -0.19 7.65
C ASP A 195 23.46 0.64 6.74
N PRO A 196 22.17 0.82 7.09
CA PRO A 196 21.24 1.62 6.31
C PRO A 196 21.71 3.07 6.17
N PHE A 197 21.59 3.60 4.96
CA PHE A 197 21.82 5.00 4.66
C PHE A 197 20.70 5.53 3.75
N GLN A 198 20.50 6.84 3.72
CA GLN A 198 19.57 7.47 2.80
C GLN A 198 20.25 7.62 1.43
N ALA A 199 19.76 6.87 0.45
CA ALA A 199 20.27 6.96 -0.91
C ALA A 199 19.73 8.24 -1.60
N PRO A 200 20.56 8.97 -2.37
CA PRO A 200 20.12 10.16 -3.13
C PRO A 200 19.30 9.72 -4.35
N ILE A 201 18.04 9.39 -4.13
CA ILE A 201 17.10 8.89 -5.15
C ILE A 201 16.77 9.98 -6.17
N VAL A 202 17.02 9.70 -7.43
CA VAL A 202 16.67 10.57 -8.55
C VAL A 202 15.25 10.27 -9.02
N LYS A 203 14.40 11.31 -9.05
CA LYS A 203 12.99 11.21 -9.47
C LYS A 203 12.80 11.92 -10.80
N LEU A 204 12.02 11.32 -11.69
CA LEU A 204 11.58 11.90 -12.94
C LEU A 204 10.07 11.85 -13.01
N SER A 205 9.45 13.00 -13.18
CA SER A 205 8.03 13.13 -13.50
C SER A 205 7.84 13.41 -14.99
N ILE A 206 6.80 12.80 -15.57
CA ILE A 206 6.42 13.01 -16.96
C ILE A 206 4.92 13.22 -17.06
N ASP A 207 4.52 14.09 -17.99
CA ASP A 207 3.14 14.30 -18.40
C ASP A 207 3.07 14.46 -19.92
N LEU A 208 2.01 14.00 -20.55
CA LEU A 208 1.80 14.00 -21.99
C LEU A 208 0.48 14.64 -22.38
N GLU A 209 0.50 15.48 -23.41
CA GLU A 209 -0.72 15.91 -24.07
C GLU A 209 -0.87 15.21 -25.43
N THR A 210 -2.04 14.70 -25.69
CA THR A 210 -2.30 13.86 -26.87
C THR A 210 -3.49 14.35 -27.69
N SER A 211 -3.41 14.18 -29.01
CA SER A 211 -4.52 14.41 -29.92
C SER A 211 -5.66 13.44 -29.62
N ILE A 212 -6.88 13.98 -29.47
CA ILE A 212 -8.11 13.20 -29.28
C ILE A 212 -8.46 12.42 -30.54
N SER A 213 -8.22 13.00 -31.70
CA SER A 213 -8.60 12.41 -32.99
C SER A 213 -7.65 11.31 -33.49
N SER A 214 -6.35 11.39 -33.16
CA SER A 214 -5.32 10.49 -33.70
C SER A 214 -4.51 9.72 -32.65
N ASN A 215 -4.72 9.99 -31.37
CA ASN A 215 -3.91 9.45 -30.28
C ASN A 215 -2.40 9.80 -30.33
N ARG A 216 -1.99 10.68 -31.26
CA ARG A 216 -0.62 11.15 -31.41
C ARG A 216 -0.22 12.01 -30.21
N ILE A 217 1.02 11.89 -29.77
CA ILE A 217 1.58 12.76 -28.74
C ILE A 217 1.86 14.14 -29.35
N LEU A 218 1.28 15.20 -28.77
CA LEU A 218 1.42 16.59 -29.22
C LEU A 218 2.58 17.28 -28.53
N CYS A 219 2.71 17.08 -27.21
CA CYS A 219 3.86 17.52 -26.43
C CYS A 219 4.06 16.61 -25.23
N ALA A 220 5.26 16.68 -24.65
CA ALA A 220 5.64 16.05 -23.42
C ALA A 220 6.38 17.06 -22.53
N ALA A 221 6.12 17.03 -21.23
CA ALA A 221 6.92 17.72 -20.25
C ALA A 221 7.60 16.70 -19.32
N VAL A 222 8.83 16.97 -18.94
CA VAL A 222 9.60 16.13 -18.03
C VAL A 222 10.30 17.02 -17.00
N VAL A 223 10.14 16.68 -15.73
CA VAL A 223 10.85 17.33 -14.63
C VAL A 223 11.68 16.29 -13.89
N VAL A 224 12.98 16.54 -13.80
CA VAL A 224 13.93 15.67 -13.07
C VAL A 224 14.29 16.35 -11.76
N GLU A 225 14.08 15.63 -10.64
CA GLU A 225 14.43 16.10 -9.30
C GLU A 225 15.60 15.27 -8.74
N ARG A 226 16.66 15.99 -8.35
CA ARG A 226 17.86 15.41 -7.71
C ARG A 226 18.24 16.29 -6.53
N ASP A 227 18.29 15.72 -5.33
CA ASP A 227 18.65 16.42 -4.08
C ASP A 227 17.83 17.70 -3.81
N GLY A 228 16.59 17.76 -4.28
CA GLY A 228 15.69 18.91 -4.19
C GLY A 228 15.75 19.86 -5.36
N ASP A 229 16.81 19.83 -6.15
CA ASP A 229 16.93 20.64 -7.36
C ASP A 229 16.14 20.04 -8.53
N ARG A 230 15.46 20.89 -9.30
CA ARG A 230 14.63 20.48 -10.45
C ARG A 230 15.14 21.04 -11.75
N LYS A 231 15.19 20.15 -12.75
CA LYS A 231 15.44 20.51 -14.16
C LYS A 231 14.18 20.25 -14.97
N GLU A 232 13.76 21.23 -15.73
CA GLU A 232 12.56 21.20 -16.55
C GLU A 232 12.91 21.01 -18.03
N HIS A 233 12.13 20.18 -18.71
CA HIS A 233 12.26 19.93 -20.13
C HIS A 233 10.88 19.85 -20.77
N THR A 234 10.70 20.48 -21.92
CA THR A 234 9.50 20.40 -22.74
C THR A 234 9.85 19.97 -24.17
N PHE A 235 9.04 19.09 -24.71
CA PHE A 235 9.24 18.50 -26.03
C PHE A 235 7.96 18.67 -26.86
N HIS A 236 8.08 19.19 -28.08
CA HIS A 236 6.97 19.39 -29.00
C HIS A 236 7.48 19.45 -30.44
N GLY A 237 6.62 19.15 -31.41
CA GLY A 237 6.99 19.15 -32.85
C GLY A 237 6.70 17.81 -33.51
N ASP A 238 7.71 17.23 -34.17
CA ASP A 238 7.56 15.88 -34.70
C ASP A 238 7.55 14.84 -33.57
N GLU A 239 6.57 13.95 -33.61
CA GLU A 239 6.36 12.98 -32.54
C GLU A 239 7.57 12.07 -32.29
N ILE A 240 8.28 11.71 -33.37
CA ILE A 240 9.44 10.80 -33.31
C ILE A 240 10.70 11.56 -32.96
N GLU A 241 11.05 12.56 -33.78
CA GLU A 241 12.35 13.23 -33.71
C GLU A 241 12.42 14.28 -32.60
N ASP A 242 11.30 14.96 -32.31
CA ASP A 242 11.28 16.07 -31.36
C ASP A 242 10.67 15.71 -29.98
N ILE A 243 9.95 14.58 -29.86
CA ILE A 243 9.31 14.17 -28.61
C ILE A 243 9.86 12.85 -28.09
N LEU A 244 9.51 11.72 -28.73
CA LEU A 244 9.77 10.38 -28.17
C LEU A 244 11.27 10.05 -28.06
N LYS A 245 12.06 10.27 -29.12
CA LYS A 245 13.51 10.05 -29.09
C LYS A 245 14.22 10.94 -28.07
N PRO A 246 13.97 12.27 -28.02
CA PRO A 246 14.56 13.14 -26.99
C PRO A 246 14.14 12.78 -25.55
N VAL A 247 12.88 12.42 -25.32
CA VAL A 247 12.44 11.97 -23.99
C VAL A 247 13.19 10.72 -23.56
N CYS A 248 13.28 9.70 -24.43
CA CYS A 248 14.02 8.47 -24.13
C CYS A 248 15.52 8.74 -23.91
N LYS A 249 16.12 9.64 -24.70
CA LYS A 249 17.50 10.09 -24.48
C LYS A 249 17.67 10.75 -23.11
N LEU A 250 16.76 11.65 -22.75
CA LEU A 250 16.78 12.33 -21.44
C LEU A 250 16.67 11.32 -20.28
N VAL A 251 15.75 10.33 -20.36
CA VAL A 251 15.61 9.28 -19.33
C VAL A 251 16.93 8.51 -19.14
N ARG A 252 17.69 8.29 -20.21
CA ARG A 252 19.00 7.62 -20.12
C ARG A 252 20.10 8.55 -19.59
N GLU A 253 20.09 9.83 -19.96
CA GLU A 253 21.10 10.81 -19.54
C GLU A 253 20.94 11.23 -18.08
N GLU A 254 19.72 11.49 -17.63
CA GLU A 254 19.43 11.85 -16.23
C GLU A 254 19.34 10.64 -15.30
N ASP A 255 19.11 9.46 -15.85
CA ASP A 255 19.14 8.16 -15.17
C ASP A 255 18.35 8.12 -13.85
N PRO A 256 17.02 8.38 -13.88
CA PRO A 256 16.19 8.38 -12.70
C PRO A 256 16.02 6.98 -12.11
N ASP A 257 15.89 6.91 -10.77
CA ASP A 257 15.50 5.68 -10.05
C ASP A 257 13.98 5.50 -10.02
N VAL A 258 13.27 6.61 -9.85
CA VAL A 258 11.80 6.66 -9.80
C VAL A 258 11.27 7.40 -11.01
N ILE A 259 10.30 6.79 -11.70
CA ILE A 259 9.52 7.44 -12.75
C ILE A 259 8.10 7.62 -12.25
N THR A 260 7.62 8.86 -12.26
CA THR A 260 6.31 9.24 -11.75
C THR A 260 5.54 10.13 -12.72
N GLY A 261 4.33 10.40 -12.42
CA GLY A 261 3.36 11.28 -13.03
C GLY A 261 2.04 11.11 -12.32
N TYR A 262 1.01 11.81 -12.74
CA TYR A 262 -0.32 11.68 -12.16
C TYR A 262 -1.21 10.78 -13.02
N ASN A 263 -1.54 9.59 -12.54
CA ASN A 263 -2.25 8.55 -13.30
C ASN A 263 -1.43 7.98 -14.46
N ILE A 264 -0.10 8.02 -14.32
CA ILE A 264 0.87 7.56 -15.33
C ILE A 264 0.65 6.10 -15.74
N ASP A 265 0.22 5.25 -14.80
CA ASP A 265 -0.03 3.82 -15.00
C ASP A 265 -1.17 3.55 -16.00
N ASN A 266 -2.11 4.47 -16.15
CA ASN A 266 -3.31 4.26 -16.95
C ASN A 266 -3.40 5.19 -18.17
N PHE A 267 -2.55 6.22 -18.25
CA PHE A 267 -2.56 7.15 -19.39
C PHE A 267 -1.18 7.25 -20.06
N ASP A 268 -0.17 7.79 -19.42
CA ASP A 268 1.12 8.13 -20.07
C ASP A 268 1.90 6.88 -20.49
N LEU A 269 2.14 5.94 -19.59
CA LEU A 269 2.88 4.71 -19.93
C LEU A 269 2.16 3.84 -20.98
N PRO A 270 0.83 3.63 -20.94
CA PRO A 270 0.08 3.02 -22.02
C PRO A 270 0.25 3.72 -23.36
N ARG A 271 0.20 5.06 -23.37
CA ARG A 271 0.32 5.86 -24.58
C ARG A 271 1.71 5.77 -25.17
N ILE A 272 2.76 5.90 -24.34
CA ILE A 272 4.15 5.72 -24.77
C ILE A 272 4.35 4.33 -25.38
N LEU A 273 3.85 3.28 -24.72
CA LEU A 273 3.99 1.91 -25.23
C LEU A 273 3.26 1.74 -26.56
N GLU A 274 2.01 2.18 -26.67
CA GLU A 274 1.19 2.09 -27.90
C GLU A 274 1.89 2.79 -29.09
N ARG A 275 2.38 4.01 -28.85
CA ARG A 275 3.04 4.78 -29.90
C ARG A 275 4.40 4.17 -30.28
N THR A 276 5.19 3.73 -29.29
CA THR A 276 6.45 3.03 -29.55
C THR A 276 6.24 1.75 -30.37
N GLU A 277 5.28 0.89 -30.00
CA GLU A 277 4.98 -0.33 -30.74
C GLU A 277 4.52 -0.03 -32.18
N TYR A 278 3.71 1.00 -32.38
CA TYR A 278 3.28 1.45 -33.71
C TYR A 278 4.47 1.85 -34.58
N LEU A 279 5.38 2.66 -34.04
CA LEU A 279 6.54 3.17 -34.75
C LEU A 279 7.56 2.05 -35.06
N VAL A 280 7.81 1.15 -34.13
CA VAL A 280 8.68 -0.01 -34.35
C VAL A 280 8.12 -0.93 -35.45
N LYS A 281 6.81 -1.16 -35.48
CA LYS A 281 6.15 -1.91 -36.55
C LYS A 281 6.25 -1.18 -37.91
N SER A 282 6.36 0.14 -37.91
CA SER A 282 6.54 0.96 -39.12
C SER A 282 8.00 1.06 -39.62
N GLY A 283 8.94 0.42 -38.93
CA GLY A 283 10.35 0.31 -39.34
C GLY A 283 11.34 1.11 -38.50
N GLU A 284 10.90 1.78 -37.46
CA GLU A 284 11.80 2.47 -36.50
C GLU A 284 12.55 1.47 -35.62
N ARG A 285 13.73 1.82 -35.17
CA ARG A 285 14.55 1.00 -34.28
C ARG A 285 14.04 1.05 -32.84
N SER A 286 13.82 -0.10 -32.22
CA SER A 286 13.30 -0.21 -30.86
C SER A 286 14.23 0.38 -29.79
N ASP A 287 15.54 0.37 -30.01
CA ASP A 287 16.55 0.88 -29.09
C ASP A 287 16.48 2.41 -28.90
N LEU A 288 15.92 3.13 -29.89
CA LEU A 288 15.75 4.58 -29.80
C LEU A 288 14.68 5.00 -28.78
N PHE A 289 13.81 4.07 -28.39
CA PHE A 289 12.71 4.30 -27.46
C PHE A 289 12.94 3.66 -26.07
N GLY A 290 14.21 3.36 -25.75
CA GLY A 290 14.57 2.64 -24.53
C GLY A 290 14.44 3.47 -23.25
N TRP A 291 13.81 2.91 -22.23
CA TRP A 291 13.63 3.49 -20.90
C TRP A 291 14.36 2.71 -19.81
N GLY A 292 14.60 1.41 -20.01
CA GLY A 292 15.23 0.53 -19.03
C GLY A 292 16.74 0.74 -18.91
N ARG A 293 17.27 0.39 -17.74
CA ARG A 293 18.71 0.33 -17.42
C ARG A 293 19.36 -0.97 -17.91
N VAL A 294 18.99 -1.43 -19.08
CA VAL A 294 19.50 -2.69 -19.66
C VAL A 294 20.26 -2.40 -20.94
N PRO A 295 21.21 -3.28 -21.35
CA PRO A 295 21.87 -3.16 -22.64
C PRO A 295 20.84 -3.14 -23.76
N ILE A 296 21.13 -2.36 -24.78
CA ILE A 296 20.31 -2.26 -25.99
C ILE A 296 20.54 -3.52 -26.81
N ASP A 297 19.61 -4.47 -26.68
CA ASP A 297 19.55 -5.72 -27.47
C ASP A 297 18.25 -5.68 -28.29
N GLU A 298 18.34 -5.87 -29.61
CA GLU A 298 17.18 -5.83 -30.52
C GLU A 298 16.05 -6.80 -30.12
N ASN A 299 16.34 -7.83 -29.34
CA ASN A 299 15.40 -8.85 -28.88
C ASN A 299 14.89 -8.65 -27.43
N SER A 300 15.28 -7.55 -26.73
CA SER A 300 14.95 -7.39 -25.33
C SER A 300 13.65 -6.60 -25.11
N ASN A 301 12.59 -7.28 -24.64
CA ASN A 301 11.35 -6.66 -24.16
C ASN A 301 11.55 -5.81 -22.89
N ARG A 302 12.78 -5.73 -22.34
CA ARG A 302 13.15 -5.00 -21.14
C ARG A 302 13.59 -3.55 -21.45
N ILE A 303 13.76 -3.20 -22.72
CA ILE A 303 14.18 -1.86 -23.16
C ILE A 303 13.06 -0.86 -22.94
N ILE A 304 11.83 -1.21 -23.31
CA ILE A 304 10.64 -0.37 -23.20
C ILE A 304 9.82 -0.67 -21.95
N PRO A 305 9.02 0.27 -21.43
CA PRO A 305 8.07 -0.03 -20.38
C PRO A 305 7.16 -1.18 -20.77
N SER A 306 6.94 -2.12 -19.85
CA SER A 306 6.06 -3.28 -20.09
C SER A 306 5.06 -3.46 -18.95
N ARG A 307 3.93 -4.07 -19.26
CA ARG A 307 2.86 -4.33 -18.28
C ARG A 307 2.77 -5.82 -17.99
N GLY A 308 3.06 -6.19 -16.73
CA GLY A 308 3.01 -7.58 -16.27
C GLY A 308 1.58 -8.13 -16.16
N GLN A 309 1.46 -9.45 -15.90
CA GLN A 309 0.17 -10.13 -15.72
C GLN A 309 -0.68 -9.53 -14.58
N ASN A 310 -0.04 -8.99 -13.56
CA ASN A 310 -0.71 -8.34 -12.42
C ASN A 310 -1.09 -6.87 -12.69
N ARG A 311 -0.98 -6.40 -13.94
CA ARG A 311 -1.22 -5.01 -14.37
C ARG A 311 -0.28 -3.97 -13.75
N THR A 312 0.79 -4.38 -13.12
CA THR A 312 1.86 -3.49 -12.68
C THR A 312 2.82 -3.20 -13.83
N TRP A 313 3.26 -1.95 -13.93
CA TRP A 313 4.28 -1.57 -14.89
C TRP A 313 5.66 -1.98 -14.40
N THR A 314 6.50 -2.37 -15.34
CA THR A 314 7.92 -2.66 -15.12
C THR A 314 8.77 -1.87 -16.12
N ILE A 315 9.78 -1.21 -15.59
CA ILE A 315 10.84 -0.53 -16.35
C ILE A 315 12.13 -1.08 -15.76
N ALA A 316 12.88 -1.86 -16.52
CA ALA A 316 14.03 -2.57 -16.00
C ALA A 316 15.02 -1.63 -15.30
N GLY A 317 15.35 -1.92 -14.04
CA GLY A 317 16.26 -1.10 -13.22
C GLY A 317 15.67 0.19 -12.66
N ARG A 318 14.42 0.52 -12.94
CA ARG A 318 13.72 1.72 -12.45
C ARG A 318 12.40 1.36 -11.78
N VAL A 319 11.89 2.27 -10.97
CA VAL A 319 10.64 2.07 -10.20
C VAL A 319 9.55 3.01 -10.69
N PRO A 320 8.53 2.52 -11.40
CA PRO A 320 7.33 3.30 -11.66
C PRO A 320 6.57 3.51 -10.35
N MET A 321 6.29 4.77 -10.01
CA MET A 321 5.59 5.16 -8.78
C MET A 321 4.54 6.23 -9.11
N ASP A 322 3.33 5.83 -9.41
CA ASP A 322 2.24 6.73 -9.75
C ASP A 322 1.79 7.57 -8.54
N ALA A 323 1.90 8.89 -8.62
CA ALA A 323 1.51 9.83 -7.57
C ALA A 323 0.00 9.77 -7.27
N TRP A 324 -0.83 9.45 -8.28
CA TRP A 324 -2.26 9.22 -8.09
C TRP A 324 -2.55 8.06 -7.14
N TRP A 325 -1.81 6.93 -7.27
CA TRP A 325 -1.94 5.79 -6.36
C TRP A 325 -1.50 6.14 -4.95
N GLN A 326 -0.40 6.88 -4.77
CA GLN A 326 0.09 7.29 -3.46
C GLN A 326 -0.92 8.21 -2.76
N ALA A 327 -1.43 9.22 -3.46
CA ALA A 327 -2.46 10.12 -2.94
C ALA A 327 -3.76 9.38 -2.60
N ARG A 328 -4.20 8.46 -3.47
CA ARG A 328 -5.41 7.66 -3.26
C ARG A 328 -5.33 6.78 -2.00
N GLN A 329 -4.21 6.14 -1.77
CA GLN A 329 -4.01 5.24 -0.63
C GLN A 329 -3.89 6.01 0.69
N THR A 330 -3.16 7.12 0.68
CA THR A 330 -2.83 7.89 1.89
C THR A 330 -3.95 8.85 2.26
N LEU A 331 -4.41 9.68 1.32
CA LEU A 331 -5.39 10.74 1.58
C LEU A 331 -6.84 10.26 1.47
N ARG A 332 -7.10 9.24 0.66
CA ARG A 332 -8.45 8.74 0.35
C ARG A 332 -9.41 9.85 -0.08
N PRO A 333 -9.04 10.72 -1.03
CA PRO A 333 -9.79 11.90 -1.39
C PRO A 333 -11.20 11.54 -1.91
N GLU A 334 -12.16 12.44 -1.78
CA GLU A 334 -13.50 12.26 -2.34
C GLU A 334 -13.48 12.19 -3.87
N ARG A 335 -12.62 12.99 -4.50
CA ARG A 335 -12.35 13.04 -5.93
C ARG A 335 -10.86 12.82 -6.16
N GLU A 336 -10.54 12.21 -7.29
CA GLU A 336 -9.19 11.73 -7.57
C GLU A 336 -8.51 12.52 -8.72
N SER A 337 -9.10 13.66 -9.15
CA SER A 337 -8.43 14.54 -10.11
C SER A 337 -7.22 15.24 -9.48
N LEU A 338 -6.19 15.52 -10.27
CA LEU A 338 -4.99 16.22 -9.79
C LEU A 338 -5.36 17.55 -9.12
N ARG A 339 -6.24 18.31 -9.75
CA ARG A 339 -6.77 19.59 -9.21
C ARG A 339 -7.40 19.43 -7.82
N PHE A 340 -8.21 18.39 -7.61
CA PHE A 340 -8.86 18.17 -6.32
C PHE A 340 -7.87 17.77 -5.24
N VAL A 341 -6.92 16.88 -5.58
CA VAL A 341 -5.91 16.40 -4.63
C VAL A 341 -4.94 17.53 -4.25
N THR A 342 -4.53 18.36 -5.19
CA THR A 342 -3.67 19.52 -4.89
C THR A 342 -4.39 20.56 -4.04
N ALA A 343 -5.66 20.87 -4.32
CA ALA A 343 -6.48 21.74 -3.47
C ALA A 343 -6.72 21.17 -2.07
N LEU A 344 -6.79 19.85 -1.92
CA LEU A 344 -6.92 19.19 -0.61
C LEU A 344 -5.62 19.32 0.21
N ILE A 345 -4.46 19.21 -0.42
CA ILE A 345 -3.15 19.28 0.24
C ILE A 345 -2.77 20.75 0.51
N TRP A 346 -3.02 21.64 -0.45
CA TRP A 346 -2.63 23.06 -0.39
C TRP A 346 -3.83 23.99 -0.69
N PRO A 347 -4.79 24.10 0.24
CA PRO A 347 -6.04 24.84 0.01
C PRO A 347 -5.85 26.33 -0.26
N ASP A 348 -4.81 26.94 0.31
CA ASP A 348 -4.55 28.38 0.23
C ASP A 348 -3.53 28.78 -0.88
N ASN A 349 -3.06 27.81 -1.67
CA ASN A 349 -2.03 28.08 -2.67
C ASN A 349 -2.65 28.39 -4.04
N GLU A 350 -2.68 29.68 -4.41
CA GLU A 350 -3.18 30.16 -5.71
C GLU A 350 -2.30 29.67 -6.89
N GLU A 351 -1.01 29.46 -6.67
CA GLU A 351 -0.11 28.96 -7.72
C GLU A 351 -0.44 27.52 -8.14
N MET A 352 -1.10 26.76 -7.28
CA MET A 352 -1.57 25.40 -7.59
C MET A 352 -2.89 25.38 -8.36
N LYS A 353 -3.48 26.56 -8.70
CA LYS A 353 -4.70 26.62 -9.50
C LYS A 353 -4.41 26.33 -10.97
N LYS A 354 -5.31 25.59 -11.59
CA LYS A 354 -5.24 25.11 -12.96
C LYS A 354 -5.12 26.26 -13.97
N LEU A 355 -4.24 26.11 -14.98
CA LEU A 355 -4.31 26.89 -16.20
C LEU A 355 -5.57 26.52 -16.99
N ASP A 356 -6.15 27.47 -17.72
CA ASP A 356 -7.43 27.33 -18.40
C ASP A 356 -7.28 26.66 -19.78
N VAL A 357 -6.90 25.35 -19.75
CA VAL A 357 -6.82 24.50 -20.95
C VAL A 357 -7.92 23.44 -20.89
N ASP A 358 -8.72 23.34 -21.94
CA ASP A 358 -9.80 22.35 -22.03
C ASP A 358 -9.27 21.04 -22.64
N ALA A 359 -8.90 20.10 -21.78
CA ALA A 359 -8.40 18.79 -22.19
C ALA A 359 -9.37 18.00 -23.09
N SER A 360 -10.70 18.30 -23.03
CA SER A 360 -11.70 17.69 -23.92
C SER A 360 -11.67 18.20 -25.34
N LYS A 361 -10.97 19.30 -25.58
CA LYS A 361 -10.79 19.93 -26.90
C LYS A 361 -9.31 20.08 -27.25
N MET A 362 -8.48 19.16 -26.82
CA MET A 362 -7.02 19.26 -26.91
C MET A 362 -6.54 19.58 -28.36
N ASP A 363 -7.12 18.97 -29.38
CA ASP A 363 -6.73 19.29 -30.77
C ASP A 363 -7.02 20.77 -31.15
N HIS A 364 -8.10 21.36 -30.61
CA HIS A 364 -8.42 22.78 -30.82
C HIS A 364 -7.51 23.69 -29.99
N GLU A 365 -7.26 23.32 -28.72
CA GLU A 365 -6.34 24.05 -27.84
C GLU A 365 -4.93 24.07 -28.44
N TRP A 366 -4.45 22.93 -28.89
CA TRP A 366 -3.15 22.81 -29.53
C TRP A 366 -3.03 23.65 -30.80
N ALA A 367 -4.06 23.67 -31.63
CA ALA A 367 -4.05 24.45 -32.87
C ALA A 367 -4.05 25.98 -32.64
N ASN A 368 -4.66 26.45 -31.54
CA ASN A 368 -4.84 27.88 -31.29
C ASN A 368 -3.91 28.45 -30.19
N ARG A 369 -3.56 27.65 -29.19
CA ARG A 369 -2.81 28.07 -28.00
C ARG A 369 -1.71 27.07 -27.60
N PRO A 370 -0.80 26.64 -28.49
CA PRO A 370 0.15 25.56 -28.21
C PRO A 370 1.08 25.87 -27.02
N MET A 371 1.49 27.13 -26.86
CA MET A 371 2.35 27.51 -25.74
C MET A 371 1.67 27.43 -24.38
N GLU A 372 0.37 27.69 -24.31
CA GLU A 372 -0.39 27.53 -23.07
C GLU A 372 -0.59 26.05 -22.73
N VAL A 373 -0.78 25.20 -23.74
CA VAL A 373 -0.83 23.73 -23.56
C VAL A 373 0.49 23.19 -23.05
N ILE A 374 1.63 23.65 -23.58
CA ILE A 374 2.97 23.25 -23.11
C ILE A 374 3.17 23.68 -21.64
N GLN A 375 2.79 24.91 -21.27
CA GLN A 375 2.89 25.38 -19.90
C GLN A 375 1.97 24.60 -18.96
N TYR A 376 0.78 24.25 -19.42
CA TYR A 376 -0.15 23.40 -18.68
C TYR A 376 0.44 22.00 -18.41
N CYS A 377 0.98 21.33 -19.45
CA CYS A 377 1.66 20.06 -19.35
C CYS A 377 2.86 20.13 -18.38
N LEU A 378 3.71 21.17 -18.48
CA LEU A 378 4.85 21.36 -17.58
C LEU A 378 4.40 21.51 -16.12
N ARG A 379 3.34 22.26 -15.87
CA ARG A 379 2.80 22.43 -14.53
C ARG A 379 2.28 21.12 -13.96
N ASP A 380 1.48 20.37 -14.73
CA ASP A 380 0.95 19.07 -14.33
C ASP A 380 2.07 18.04 -14.12
N THR A 381 3.28 18.27 -14.66
CA THR A 381 4.48 17.46 -14.41
C THR A 381 5.15 17.77 -13.07
N HIS A 382 5.07 18.99 -12.54
CA HIS A 382 5.63 19.35 -11.22
C HIS A 382 4.83 18.76 -10.06
N LEU A 383 3.51 18.79 -10.15
CA LEU A 383 2.58 18.42 -9.08
C LEU A 383 2.75 17.00 -8.55
N PRO A 384 3.02 15.97 -9.38
CA PRO A 384 3.29 14.62 -8.89
C PRO A 384 4.51 14.53 -7.96
N LEU A 385 5.59 15.26 -8.27
CA LEU A 385 6.77 15.34 -7.39
C LEU A 385 6.43 16.01 -6.06
N ASP A 386 5.65 17.10 -6.09
CA ASP A 386 5.20 17.80 -4.88
C ASP A 386 4.34 16.88 -4.01
N ILE A 387 3.42 16.12 -4.62
CA ILE A 387 2.59 15.14 -3.92
C ILE A 387 3.45 14.04 -3.28
N LEU A 388 4.38 13.43 -4.02
CA LEU A 388 5.25 12.39 -3.47
C LEU A 388 6.12 12.92 -2.32
N ASN A 389 6.64 14.14 -2.44
CA ASN A 389 7.45 14.78 -1.41
C ASN A 389 6.61 15.13 -0.16
N HIS A 390 5.40 15.70 -0.36
CA HIS A 390 4.48 16.00 0.75
C HIS A 390 4.09 14.73 1.51
N LEU A 391 3.75 13.66 0.80
CA LEU A 391 3.38 12.36 1.38
C LEU A 391 4.60 11.59 1.89
N GLN A 392 5.82 12.02 1.58
CA GLN A 392 7.08 11.33 1.90
C GLN A 392 7.09 9.86 1.41
N SER A 393 6.50 9.64 0.23
CA SER A 393 6.24 8.30 -0.29
C SER A 393 7.52 7.52 -0.56
N VAL A 394 8.58 8.18 -1.05
CA VAL A 394 9.88 7.53 -1.30
C VAL A 394 10.49 7.05 0.01
N GLN A 395 10.57 7.92 1.03
CA GLN A 395 11.16 7.61 2.34
C GLN A 395 10.39 6.49 3.06
N GLU A 396 9.06 6.45 2.92
CA GLU A 396 8.25 5.35 3.46
C GLU A 396 8.59 4.01 2.80
N LYS A 397 8.82 4.00 1.48
CA LYS A 397 9.19 2.77 0.77
C LYS A 397 10.62 2.34 1.04
N GLU A 398 11.56 3.28 1.22
CA GLU A 398 12.94 2.98 1.67
C GLU A 398 12.93 2.33 3.06
N ALA A 399 12.20 2.92 4.02
CA ALA A 399 12.07 2.35 5.36
C ALA A 399 11.42 0.96 5.33
N LEU A 400 10.37 0.78 4.51
CA LEU A 400 9.72 -0.52 4.35
C LEU A 400 10.65 -1.55 3.72
N ALA A 401 11.44 -1.18 2.71
CA ALA A 401 12.44 -2.04 2.09
C ALA A 401 13.48 -2.51 3.11
N SER A 402 13.96 -1.61 3.96
CA SER A 402 14.94 -1.91 5.02
C SER A 402 14.38 -2.89 6.04
N VAL A 403 13.17 -2.67 6.55
CA VAL A 403 12.56 -3.54 7.56
C VAL A 403 12.14 -4.88 6.97
N ALA A 404 11.59 -4.92 5.76
CA ALA A 404 11.20 -6.14 5.07
C ALA A 404 12.39 -6.89 4.42
N LYS A 405 13.62 -6.35 4.51
CA LYS A 405 14.83 -6.88 3.85
C LYS A 405 14.59 -7.19 2.36
N THR A 406 14.10 -6.20 1.62
CA THR A 406 13.78 -6.36 0.19
C THR A 406 14.31 -5.17 -0.61
N THR A 407 14.19 -5.20 -1.95
CA THR A 407 14.57 -4.04 -2.79
C THR A 407 13.57 -2.91 -2.64
N PHE A 408 14.00 -1.67 -2.96
CA PHE A 408 13.12 -0.51 -3.01
C PHE A 408 11.94 -0.75 -3.98
N SER A 409 12.20 -1.32 -5.16
CA SER A 409 11.17 -1.68 -6.15
C SER A 409 10.11 -2.62 -5.55
N THR A 410 10.52 -3.69 -4.86
CA THR A 410 9.60 -4.63 -4.20
C THR A 410 8.74 -3.93 -3.14
N ALA A 411 9.32 -3.04 -2.33
CA ALA A 411 8.58 -2.27 -1.32
C ALA A 411 7.57 -1.29 -1.96
N ALA A 412 7.90 -0.73 -3.14
CA ALA A 412 7.07 0.25 -3.81
C ALA A 412 5.92 -0.36 -4.64
N THR A 413 6.15 -1.50 -5.30
CA THR A 413 5.25 -2.02 -6.34
C THR A 413 4.58 -3.35 -6.01
N GLU A 414 5.09 -4.10 -5.03
CA GLU A 414 4.56 -5.42 -4.71
C GLU A 414 3.61 -5.42 -3.51
N THR A 415 3.00 -6.58 -3.24
CA THR A 415 1.98 -6.73 -2.21
C THR A 415 2.58 -7.04 -0.85
N THR A 416 1.82 -6.78 0.21
CA THR A 416 2.20 -7.06 1.60
C THR A 416 2.61 -8.52 1.85
N SER A 417 1.99 -9.49 1.15
CA SER A 417 2.37 -10.89 1.28
C SER A 417 3.81 -11.16 0.82
N GLN A 418 4.30 -10.42 -0.17
CA GLN A 418 5.67 -10.56 -0.65
C GLN A 418 6.70 -9.93 0.29
N TRP A 419 6.33 -8.85 0.99
CA TRP A 419 7.17 -8.28 2.06
C TRP A 419 7.32 -9.25 3.23
N ILE A 420 6.22 -9.88 3.64
CA ILE A 420 6.22 -10.89 4.69
C ILE A 420 6.96 -12.16 4.23
N ASP A 421 6.80 -12.59 2.98
CA ASP A 421 7.53 -13.71 2.39
C ASP A 421 9.05 -13.54 2.54
N SER A 422 9.58 -12.34 2.28
CA SER A 422 11.00 -12.06 2.44
C SER A 422 11.53 -12.42 3.84
N LEU A 423 10.78 -12.08 4.88
CA LEU A 423 11.17 -12.35 6.26
C LEU A 423 10.95 -13.80 6.67
N VAL A 424 9.80 -14.36 6.31
CA VAL A 424 9.41 -15.72 6.71
C VAL A 424 10.25 -16.79 6.01
N ILE A 425 10.54 -16.61 4.70
CA ILE A 425 11.34 -17.57 3.94
C ILE A 425 12.79 -17.62 4.48
N ARG A 426 13.41 -16.46 4.75
CA ARG A 426 14.77 -16.39 5.34
C ARG A 426 14.83 -17.11 6.67
N LEU A 427 13.82 -16.92 7.52
CA LEU A 427 13.78 -17.59 8.82
C LEU A 427 13.52 -19.10 8.64
N ALA A 428 12.63 -19.50 7.71
CA ALA A 428 12.37 -20.90 7.40
C ALA A 428 13.62 -21.63 6.91
N ASP A 429 14.40 -21.00 6.02
CA ASP A 429 15.65 -21.57 5.53
C ASP A 429 16.69 -21.75 6.66
N ARG A 430 16.82 -20.78 7.56
CA ARG A 430 17.72 -20.86 8.72
C ARG A 430 17.32 -21.95 9.73
N GLU A 431 16.02 -22.17 9.89
CA GLU A 431 15.47 -23.14 10.84
C GLU A 431 15.20 -24.51 10.20
N ASN A 432 15.69 -24.75 9.00
CA ASN A 432 15.42 -25.98 8.23
C ASN A 432 13.91 -26.30 8.14
N VAL A 433 13.09 -25.33 7.80
CA VAL A 433 11.67 -25.50 7.51
C VAL A 433 11.46 -25.47 6.00
N ALA A 434 10.77 -26.47 5.48
CA ALA A 434 10.44 -26.53 4.06
C ALA A 434 9.51 -25.37 3.64
N VAL A 435 9.85 -24.67 2.56
CA VAL A 435 9.08 -23.53 2.04
C VAL A 435 8.07 -24.02 1.01
N PRO A 436 6.76 -24.06 1.33
CA PRO A 436 5.75 -24.55 0.40
C PRO A 436 5.64 -23.65 -0.83
N THR A 437 5.29 -24.22 -1.98
CA THR A 437 4.92 -23.42 -3.15
C THR A 437 3.51 -22.83 -2.98
N THR A 438 3.29 -21.61 -3.50
CA THR A 438 1.96 -20.98 -3.51
C THR A 438 0.95 -21.82 -4.29
N ARG A 439 -0.29 -21.89 -3.79
CA ARG A 439 -1.39 -22.64 -4.43
C ARG A 439 -2.45 -21.66 -4.93
N ARG A 440 -2.97 -21.89 -6.14
CA ARG A 440 -4.19 -21.22 -6.59
C ARG A 440 -5.40 -21.91 -5.94
N VAL A 441 -5.82 -21.41 -4.81
CA VAL A 441 -7.00 -21.92 -4.09
C VAL A 441 -8.20 -21.01 -4.40
N ARG A 442 -9.41 -21.59 -4.55
CA ARG A 442 -10.65 -20.81 -4.58
C ARG A 442 -10.85 -20.14 -3.22
N ARG A 443 -11.53 -18.97 -3.18
CA ARG A 443 -11.82 -18.23 -1.93
C ARG A 443 -12.28 -19.21 -0.85
N GLY A 444 -11.58 -19.17 0.30
CA GLY A 444 -11.95 -19.96 1.48
C GLY A 444 -13.20 -19.43 2.17
N GLU A 445 -13.65 -20.13 3.18
CA GLU A 445 -14.75 -19.72 4.06
C GLU A 445 -14.41 -18.41 4.77
N GLN A 446 -15.43 -17.61 5.05
CA GLN A 446 -15.26 -16.32 5.71
C GLN A 446 -14.99 -16.55 7.21
N ILE A 447 -13.85 -16.07 7.69
CA ILE A 447 -13.46 -16.12 9.11
C ILE A 447 -14.30 -15.11 9.89
N ALA A 448 -14.82 -15.50 11.06
CA ALA A 448 -15.51 -14.60 11.97
C ALA A 448 -14.56 -13.51 12.48
N GLY A 449 -14.96 -12.24 12.41
CA GLY A 449 -14.16 -11.09 12.83
C GLY A 449 -14.02 -10.94 14.36
N GLY A 450 -13.44 -9.81 14.80
CA GLY A 450 -13.27 -9.43 16.20
C GLY A 450 -14.60 -9.19 16.92
N TYR A 451 -14.55 -9.14 18.25
CA TYR A 451 -15.72 -8.86 19.10
C TYR A 451 -16.09 -7.36 19.03
N VAL A 452 -17.38 -7.08 19.04
CA VAL A 452 -17.92 -5.72 19.17
C VAL A 452 -19.01 -5.75 20.23
N HIS A 453 -18.78 -5.02 21.30
CA HIS A 453 -19.75 -4.88 22.39
C HIS A 453 -21.01 -4.15 21.92
N GLU A 454 -22.16 -4.46 22.51
CA GLU A 454 -23.37 -3.68 22.27
C GLU A 454 -23.22 -2.30 22.89
N VAL A 455 -23.71 -1.29 22.21
CA VAL A 455 -23.65 0.09 22.67
C VAL A 455 -25.06 0.62 22.80
N GLU A 456 -25.37 1.21 23.96
CA GLU A 456 -26.64 1.89 24.16
C GLU A 456 -26.64 3.27 23.48
N PRO A 457 -27.75 3.67 22.83
CA PRO A 457 -27.87 5.00 22.26
C PRO A 457 -27.70 6.10 23.30
N GLY A 458 -27.12 7.22 22.93
CA GLY A 458 -27.03 8.42 23.73
C GLY A 458 -25.62 8.97 23.93
N LEU A 459 -25.60 10.06 24.70
CA LEU A 459 -24.36 10.78 25.07
C LEU A 459 -23.83 10.25 26.41
N ARG A 460 -22.52 10.01 26.45
CA ARG A 460 -21.80 9.62 27.68
C ARG A 460 -20.66 10.62 27.94
N SER A 461 -20.40 10.90 29.19
CA SER A 461 -19.34 11.82 29.63
C SER A 461 -18.11 11.08 30.13
N TRP A 462 -16.96 11.65 29.90
CA TRP A 462 -15.66 11.27 30.45
C TRP A 462 -15.27 9.81 30.32
N ILE A 463 -14.82 9.46 29.13
CA ILE A 463 -14.45 8.09 28.75
C ILE A 463 -12.94 7.96 28.65
N ALA A 464 -12.37 6.95 29.32
CA ALA A 464 -11.02 6.46 29.10
C ALA A 464 -11.05 5.33 28.05
N VAL A 465 -10.26 5.44 26.99
CA VAL A 465 -10.14 4.42 25.97
C VAL A 465 -8.85 3.65 26.19
N LEU A 466 -9.00 2.34 26.36
CA LEU A 466 -7.89 1.39 26.47
C LEU A 466 -7.78 0.64 25.13
N ASP A 467 -6.57 0.49 24.61
CA ASP A 467 -6.30 -0.24 23.36
C ASP A 467 -5.33 -1.38 23.59
N PHE A 468 -5.51 -2.48 22.87
CA PHE A 468 -4.58 -3.60 22.95
C PHE A 468 -3.29 -3.30 22.19
N LYS A 469 -2.16 -3.41 22.85
CA LYS A 469 -0.84 -3.25 22.22
C LYS A 469 -0.61 -4.32 21.17
N SER A 470 -0.73 -3.95 19.89
CA SER A 470 -0.53 -4.87 18.75
C SER A 470 -1.27 -6.21 18.94
N MET A 471 -2.57 -6.19 19.21
CA MET A 471 -3.39 -7.33 19.66
C MET A 471 -3.10 -8.65 18.93
N TYR A 472 -3.24 -8.71 17.61
CA TYR A 472 -3.04 -9.95 16.85
C TYR A 472 -1.58 -10.48 16.93
N PRO A 473 -0.55 -9.64 16.73
CA PRO A 473 0.84 -10.06 16.98
C PRO A 473 1.06 -10.60 18.39
N SER A 474 0.56 -9.92 19.43
CA SER A 474 0.71 -10.36 20.83
C SER A 474 0.04 -11.70 21.08
N ILE A 475 -1.15 -11.93 20.55
CA ILE A 475 -1.86 -13.21 20.63
C ILE A 475 -1.07 -14.31 19.91
N MET A 476 -0.52 -14.06 18.73
CA MET A 476 0.28 -15.05 17.99
C MET A 476 1.54 -15.42 18.76
N ILE A 477 2.17 -14.48 19.45
CA ILE A 477 3.37 -14.70 20.26
C ILE A 477 3.01 -15.52 21.53
N ALA A 478 2.02 -15.07 22.30
CA ALA A 478 1.66 -15.67 23.58
C ALA A 478 1.13 -17.11 23.45
N ASN A 479 0.38 -17.39 22.39
CA ASN A 479 -0.20 -18.71 22.15
C ASN A 479 0.54 -19.51 21.07
N ASN A 480 1.75 -19.07 20.73
CA ASN A 480 2.64 -19.73 19.77
C ASN A 480 1.97 -20.12 18.43
N ILE A 481 1.07 -19.26 17.92
CA ILE A 481 0.26 -19.55 16.75
C ILE A 481 1.10 -19.44 15.48
N CYS A 482 1.38 -20.59 14.86
CA CYS A 482 2.19 -20.69 13.66
C CYS A 482 1.83 -21.97 12.88
N PRO A 483 1.99 -21.98 11.53
CA PRO A 483 1.91 -23.23 10.77
C PRO A 483 2.85 -24.32 11.26
N THR A 484 4.03 -23.95 11.79
CA THR A 484 5.03 -24.91 12.28
C THR A 484 4.75 -25.47 13.67
N THR A 485 3.76 -24.95 14.36
CA THR A 485 3.34 -25.39 15.70
C THR A 485 1.92 -25.95 15.74
N LEU A 486 1.18 -25.78 14.63
CA LEU A 486 -0.17 -26.32 14.48
C LEU A 486 -0.16 -27.85 14.59
N VAL A 487 -0.98 -28.41 15.47
CA VAL A 487 -1.17 -29.84 15.62
C VAL A 487 -2.34 -30.28 14.72
N ASP A 488 -1.99 -30.77 13.53
CA ASP A 488 -2.95 -31.27 12.55
C ASP A 488 -2.78 -32.77 12.37
N GLY A 489 -3.69 -33.57 12.96
CA GLY A 489 -3.65 -35.03 12.90
C GLY A 489 -2.55 -35.70 13.75
N GLY A 490 -1.80 -34.95 14.59
CA GLY A 490 -0.81 -35.49 15.53
C GLY A 490 -1.41 -35.77 16.92
N GLU A 491 -0.70 -36.54 17.76
CA GLU A 491 -1.10 -36.74 19.16
C GLU A 491 -0.96 -35.39 19.94
N PRO A 492 -2.00 -35.02 20.73
CA PRO A 492 -1.96 -33.83 21.56
C PRO A 492 -1.02 -34.02 22.75
N ASP A 493 -0.30 -32.94 23.12
CA ASP A 493 0.44 -32.85 24.36
C ASP A 493 -0.38 -32.08 25.41
N ASP A 494 -0.16 -32.38 26.70
CA ASP A 494 -0.89 -31.71 27.81
C ASP A 494 -0.54 -30.22 27.89
N ASP A 495 0.67 -29.85 27.47
CA ASP A 495 1.17 -28.46 27.47
C ASP A 495 0.78 -27.65 26.21
N ASP A 496 0.06 -28.25 25.25
CA ASP A 496 -0.35 -27.55 24.03
C ASP A 496 -1.26 -26.35 24.34
N TYR A 497 -1.05 -25.23 23.63
CA TYR A 497 -1.99 -24.11 23.65
C TYR A 497 -3.25 -24.49 22.88
N VAL A 498 -4.42 -24.36 23.50
CA VAL A 498 -5.71 -24.77 22.93
C VAL A 498 -6.58 -23.57 22.68
N SER A 499 -7.01 -23.37 21.43
CA SER A 499 -7.93 -22.29 21.04
C SER A 499 -9.27 -22.42 21.78
N PRO A 500 -9.84 -21.32 22.32
CA PRO A 500 -10.97 -21.37 23.25
C PRO A 500 -12.25 -22.01 22.71
N SER A 501 -12.51 -21.93 21.40
CA SER A 501 -13.79 -22.39 20.80
C SER A 501 -13.60 -23.53 19.79
N THR A 502 -12.59 -23.45 18.92
CA THR A 502 -12.34 -24.46 17.89
C THR A 502 -11.56 -25.65 18.41
N ALA A 503 -11.01 -25.58 19.62
CA ALA A 503 -10.11 -26.56 20.20
C ALA A 503 -8.86 -26.85 19.32
N THR A 504 -8.51 -25.96 18.38
CA THR A 504 -7.29 -26.05 17.60
C THR A 504 -6.09 -25.96 18.54
N ARG A 505 -5.12 -26.84 18.34
CA ARG A 505 -3.96 -26.95 19.22
C ARG A 505 -2.69 -26.43 18.56
N TYR A 506 -1.83 -25.81 19.35
CA TYR A 506 -0.52 -25.34 18.96
C TYR A 506 0.50 -25.83 19.99
N ARG A 507 1.63 -26.38 19.54
CA ARG A 507 2.71 -26.84 20.41
C ARG A 507 3.14 -25.74 21.36
N SER A 508 3.43 -26.11 22.61
CA SER A 508 4.01 -25.18 23.58
C SER A 508 5.37 -24.65 23.11
N THR A 509 5.78 -23.49 23.62
CA THR A 509 7.11 -22.91 23.30
C THR A 509 8.25 -23.77 23.83
N GLY A 510 8.00 -24.62 24.83
CA GLY A 510 8.97 -25.60 25.35
C GLY A 510 9.22 -26.75 24.38
N THR A 511 8.16 -27.20 23.68
CA THR A 511 8.26 -28.27 22.68
C THR A 511 8.81 -27.75 21.35
N ARG A 512 8.23 -26.65 20.84
CA ARG A 512 8.66 -26.01 19.59
C ARG A 512 8.27 -24.54 19.55
N ARG A 513 9.22 -23.64 19.36
CA ARG A 513 8.94 -22.22 19.13
C ARG A 513 8.61 -21.97 17.67
N GLY A 514 7.42 -21.38 17.42
CA GLY A 514 6.93 -21.09 16.07
C GLY A 514 7.77 -20.03 15.35
N LEU A 515 7.93 -20.15 14.01
CA LEU A 515 8.64 -19.19 13.18
C LEU A 515 8.01 -17.79 13.27
N VAL A 516 6.69 -17.71 13.13
CA VAL A 516 5.96 -16.43 13.11
C VAL A 516 5.99 -15.73 14.46
N PRO A 517 5.69 -16.37 15.59
CA PRO A 517 5.86 -15.78 16.93
C PRO A 517 7.25 -15.24 17.19
N ARG A 518 8.29 -15.96 16.75
CA ARG A 518 9.69 -15.52 16.88
C ARG A 518 9.93 -14.24 16.07
N LEU A 519 9.56 -14.23 14.80
CA LEU A 519 9.71 -13.07 13.90
C LEU A 519 8.93 -11.85 14.42
N LEU A 520 7.70 -12.03 14.88
CA LEU A 520 6.90 -10.95 15.46
C LEU A 520 7.52 -10.40 16.75
N SER A 521 8.07 -11.27 17.62
CA SER A 521 8.79 -10.84 18.82
C SER A 521 10.01 -9.99 18.49
N ASP A 522 10.77 -10.36 17.45
CA ASP A 522 11.94 -9.60 17.01
C ASP A 522 11.53 -8.25 16.39
N LEU A 523 10.47 -8.22 15.58
CA LEU A 523 9.91 -6.99 15.03
C LEU A 523 9.38 -6.03 16.12
N MET A 524 8.73 -6.56 17.17
CA MET A 524 8.30 -5.74 18.32
C MET A 524 9.49 -5.05 18.99
N LYS A 525 10.56 -5.81 19.29
CA LYS A 525 11.78 -5.26 19.88
C LYS A 525 12.45 -4.21 18.99
N GLN A 526 12.51 -4.46 17.69
CA GLN A 526 13.03 -3.49 16.72
C GLN A 526 12.19 -2.19 16.72
N ARG A 527 10.86 -2.30 16.75
CA ARG A 527 9.99 -1.14 16.84
C ARG A 527 10.24 -0.30 18.07
N ASP A 528 10.35 -0.94 19.24
CA ASP A 528 10.62 -0.24 20.51
C ASP A 528 12.01 0.41 20.49
N SER A 529 13.01 -0.23 19.88
CA SER A 529 14.33 0.34 19.66
C SER A 529 14.29 1.60 18.78
N TYR A 530 13.59 1.56 17.64
CA TYR A 530 13.43 2.72 16.74
C TYR A 530 12.68 3.87 17.42
N LYS A 531 11.61 3.58 18.18
CA LYS A 531 10.90 4.61 18.98
C LYS A 531 11.82 5.29 19.97
N SER A 532 12.63 4.50 20.67
CA SER A 532 13.60 5.01 21.66
C SER A 532 14.71 5.84 21.01
N ALA A 533 15.18 5.41 19.84
CA ALA A 533 16.20 6.12 19.06
C ALA A 533 15.64 7.45 18.53
N SER A 534 14.41 7.47 17.99
CA SER A 534 13.74 8.70 17.55
C SER A 534 13.58 9.72 18.70
N ALA A 535 13.12 9.25 19.87
CA ALA A 535 12.96 10.11 21.04
C ALA A 535 14.31 10.72 21.51
N ARG A 536 15.39 9.90 21.51
CA ARG A 536 16.74 10.38 21.85
C ARG A 536 17.25 11.39 20.82
N ALA A 537 17.10 11.11 19.52
CA ALA A 537 17.53 12.01 18.45
C ALA A 537 16.83 13.38 18.57
N ARG A 538 15.51 13.41 18.84
CA ARG A 538 14.79 14.66 19.08
C ARG A 538 15.31 15.42 20.32
N SER A 539 15.63 14.70 21.39
CA SER A 539 16.14 15.34 22.62
C SER A 539 17.49 16.06 22.43
N ILE A 540 18.28 15.64 21.44
CA ILE A 540 19.57 16.27 21.08
C ILE A 540 19.48 17.16 19.85
N GLY A 541 18.27 17.40 19.30
CA GLY A 541 18.05 18.25 18.12
C GLY A 541 18.47 17.63 16.77
N ASN A 542 18.70 16.32 16.71
CA ASN A 542 18.99 15.61 15.47
C ASN A 542 17.71 15.18 14.75
N GLU A 543 17.06 16.13 14.07
CA GLU A 543 15.78 15.91 13.40
C GLU A 543 15.86 14.89 12.25
N GLN A 544 17.00 14.79 11.56
CA GLN A 544 17.17 13.83 10.48
C GLN A 544 17.17 12.39 10.98
N GLU A 545 17.89 12.09 12.05
CA GLU A 545 17.91 10.77 12.67
C GLU A 545 16.56 10.44 13.32
N ALA A 546 15.92 11.43 13.95
CA ALA A 546 14.59 11.27 14.51
C ALA A 546 13.58 10.89 13.43
N PHE A 547 13.61 11.59 12.29
CA PHE A 547 12.76 11.31 11.13
C PHE A 547 12.97 9.90 10.57
N LEU A 548 14.21 9.50 10.34
CA LEU A 548 14.53 8.16 9.83
C LEU A 548 13.99 7.06 10.77
N ASN A 549 14.24 7.18 12.06
CA ASN A 549 13.75 6.20 13.04
C ASN A 549 12.21 6.19 13.15
N ASP A 550 11.54 7.31 12.96
CA ASP A 550 10.07 7.38 12.90
C ASP A 550 9.53 6.62 11.67
N LYS A 551 10.16 6.76 10.52
CA LYS A 551 9.78 5.99 9.32
C LYS A 551 10.01 4.48 9.50
N LEU A 552 11.13 4.09 10.07
CA LEU A 552 11.44 2.68 10.36
C LEU A 552 10.45 2.07 11.36
N GLN A 553 10.15 2.73 12.48
CA GLN A 553 9.17 2.19 13.45
C GLN A 553 7.75 2.11 12.84
N TYR A 554 7.40 3.03 11.93
CA TYR A 554 6.12 3.00 11.23
C TYR A 554 6.06 1.85 10.22
N ALA A 555 7.13 1.58 9.48
CA ALA A 555 7.25 0.44 8.58
C ALA A 555 7.11 -0.90 9.33
N VAL A 556 7.76 -1.04 10.51
CA VAL A 556 7.58 -2.22 11.37
C VAL A 556 6.11 -2.37 11.79
N LYS A 557 5.44 -1.27 12.18
CA LYS A 557 4.01 -1.31 12.55
C LYS A 557 3.14 -1.82 11.40
N ILE A 558 3.38 -1.34 10.17
CA ILE A 558 2.64 -1.79 8.97
C ILE A 558 2.84 -3.30 8.77
N LEU A 559 4.09 -3.78 8.81
CA LEU A 559 4.39 -5.19 8.63
C LEU A 559 3.72 -6.06 9.71
N MET A 560 3.89 -5.73 10.98
CA MET A 560 3.32 -6.50 12.09
C MET A 560 1.80 -6.62 11.99
N ASN A 561 1.10 -5.52 11.70
CA ASN A 561 -0.36 -5.51 11.56
C ASN A 561 -0.85 -6.30 10.33
N SER A 562 0.02 -6.52 9.37
CA SER A 562 -0.30 -7.24 8.13
C SER A 562 -0.19 -8.76 8.26
N PHE A 563 0.54 -9.26 9.26
CA PHE A 563 0.74 -10.70 9.46
C PHE A 563 -0.56 -11.48 9.55
N TYR A 564 -1.49 -11.02 10.40
CA TYR A 564 -2.81 -11.65 10.51
C TYR A 564 -3.51 -11.79 9.15
N GLY A 565 -3.60 -10.69 8.39
CA GLY A 565 -4.27 -10.69 7.08
C GLY A 565 -3.62 -11.62 6.06
N VAL A 566 -2.30 -11.74 6.08
CA VAL A 566 -1.53 -12.62 5.18
C VAL A 566 -1.71 -14.09 5.58
N PHE A 567 -1.56 -14.42 6.87
CA PHE A 567 -1.68 -15.80 7.34
C PHE A 567 -3.13 -16.32 7.38
N ALA A 568 -4.11 -15.43 7.45
CA ALA A 568 -5.53 -15.75 7.28
C ALA A 568 -5.97 -15.87 5.81
N SER A 569 -5.10 -15.48 4.86
CA SER A 569 -5.39 -15.54 3.42
C SER A 569 -5.18 -16.94 2.86
N SER A 570 -6.17 -17.47 2.14
CA SER A 570 -6.08 -18.78 1.47
C SER A 570 -5.05 -18.85 0.32
N PHE A 571 -4.47 -17.71 -0.06
CA PHE A 571 -3.50 -17.61 -1.17
C PHE A 571 -2.05 -17.66 -0.69
N TYR A 572 -1.81 -17.50 0.60
CA TYR A 572 -0.46 -17.46 1.15
C TYR A 572 0.14 -18.86 1.31
N ARG A 573 1.47 -19.00 1.12
CA ARG A 573 2.15 -20.31 1.12
C ARG A 573 2.12 -21.04 2.47
N PHE A 574 2.22 -20.31 3.58
CA PHE A 574 2.23 -20.81 4.94
C PHE A 574 0.85 -20.68 5.63
N THR A 575 -0.24 -20.73 4.88
CA THR A 575 -1.58 -20.56 5.45
C THR A 575 -2.20 -21.89 5.86
N HIS A 576 -3.03 -21.82 6.92
CA HIS A 576 -4.00 -22.83 7.29
C HIS A 576 -5.28 -22.16 7.78
N LYS A 577 -6.45 -22.69 7.43
CA LYS A 577 -7.76 -22.08 7.77
C LYS A 577 -7.92 -21.80 9.26
N ASP A 578 -7.42 -22.72 10.11
CA ASP A 578 -7.58 -22.66 11.56
C ASP A 578 -6.67 -21.60 12.21
N ILE A 579 -5.59 -21.16 11.57
CA ILE A 579 -4.70 -20.12 12.08
C ILE A 579 -5.45 -18.79 12.20
N GLY A 580 -6.08 -18.35 11.12
CA GLY A 580 -6.85 -17.10 11.13
C GLY A 580 -8.03 -17.13 12.09
N ALA A 581 -8.73 -18.27 12.19
CA ALA A 581 -9.82 -18.48 13.12
C ALA A 581 -9.36 -18.41 14.57
N SER A 582 -8.28 -19.12 14.93
CA SER A 582 -7.71 -19.14 16.28
C SER A 582 -7.30 -17.75 16.76
N ILE A 583 -6.62 -16.94 15.91
CA ILE A 583 -6.20 -15.58 16.28
C ILE A 583 -7.41 -14.74 16.68
N THR A 584 -8.49 -14.75 15.89
CA THR A 584 -9.69 -13.97 16.21
C THR A 584 -10.49 -14.56 17.38
N GLU A 585 -10.39 -15.85 17.65
CA GLU A 585 -11.00 -16.48 18.83
C GLU A 585 -10.32 -16.04 20.12
N TRP A 586 -8.99 -16.11 20.21
CA TRP A 586 -8.28 -15.61 21.36
C TRP A 586 -8.49 -14.11 21.56
N ALA A 587 -8.56 -13.32 20.47
CA ALA A 587 -8.90 -11.92 20.56
C ALA A 587 -10.28 -11.70 21.19
N ARG A 588 -11.30 -12.43 20.75
CA ARG A 588 -12.64 -12.38 21.35
C ARG A 588 -12.65 -12.85 22.80
N PHE A 589 -11.91 -13.89 23.12
CA PHE A 589 -11.79 -14.41 24.48
C PHE A 589 -11.15 -13.38 25.41
N ASN A 590 -9.99 -12.83 25.05
CA ASN A 590 -9.26 -11.86 25.86
C ASN A 590 -10.08 -10.61 26.15
N ILE A 591 -10.70 -10.02 25.11
CA ILE A 591 -11.51 -8.81 25.29
C ILE A 591 -12.74 -9.05 26.17
N LYS A 592 -13.43 -10.19 26.01
CA LYS A 592 -14.58 -10.53 26.84
C LYS A 592 -14.18 -10.81 28.30
N SER A 593 -13.04 -11.47 28.53
CA SER A 593 -12.52 -11.71 29.87
C SER A 593 -12.20 -10.38 30.57
N ILE A 594 -11.54 -9.43 29.88
CA ILE A 594 -11.21 -8.14 30.48
C ILE A 594 -12.47 -7.30 30.75
N ILE A 595 -13.45 -7.33 29.84
CA ILE A 595 -14.74 -6.63 30.06
C ILE A 595 -15.47 -7.23 31.28
N ALA A 596 -15.45 -8.55 31.45
CA ALA A 596 -16.04 -9.19 32.62
C ALA A 596 -15.32 -8.81 33.92
N ASP A 597 -13.99 -8.86 33.94
CA ASP A 597 -13.18 -8.47 35.10
C ASP A 597 -13.43 -6.98 35.48
N LEU A 598 -13.54 -6.08 34.49
CA LEU A 598 -13.89 -4.67 34.70
C LEU A 598 -15.28 -4.52 35.30
N GLY A 599 -16.27 -5.27 34.79
CA GLY A 599 -17.65 -5.25 35.31
C GLY A 599 -17.75 -5.83 36.75
N ASP A 600 -17.03 -6.90 37.06
CA ASP A 600 -16.96 -7.48 38.39
C ASP A 600 -16.36 -6.51 39.42
N ASP A 601 -15.41 -5.69 39.01
CA ASP A 601 -14.83 -4.61 39.83
C ASP A 601 -15.68 -3.33 39.86
N GLY A 602 -16.86 -3.30 39.22
CA GLY A 602 -17.84 -2.21 39.26
C GLY A 602 -17.58 -1.08 38.26
N TYR A 603 -16.73 -1.29 37.27
CA TYR A 603 -16.49 -0.31 36.20
C TYR A 603 -17.54 -0.42 35.11
N ASP A 604 -18.00 0.73 34.58
CA ASP A 604 -18.97 0.81 33.50
C ASP A 604 -18.24 0.80 32.13
N VAL A 605 -18.33 -0.31 31.42
CA VAL A 605 -17.81 -0.47 30.05
C VAL A 605 -18.88 -0.06 29.06
N VAL A 606 -18.79 1.14 28.52
CA VAL A 606 -19.81 1.73 27.63
C VAL A 606 -19.75 1.20 26.20
N TYR A 607 -18.57 0.74 25.74
CA TYR A 607 -18.39 0.23 24.40
C TYR A 607 -17.07 -0.56 24.24
N SER A 608 -17.00 -1.42 23.25
CA SER A 608 -15.76 -2.08 22.81
C SER A 608 -15.82 -2.39 21.32
N ASP A 609 -14.71 -2.19 20.62
CA ASP A 609 -14.59 -2.49 19.17
C ASP A 609 -13.24 -3.13 18.85
N THR A 610 -13.28 -4.43 18.62
CA THR A 610 -12.18 -5.27 18.13
C THR A 610 -10.96 -5.30 19.07
N ASP A 611 -10.29 -4.19 19.29
CA ASP A 611 -9.05 -4.02 20.07
C ASP A 611 -9.11 -2.89 21.11
N SER A 612 -10.23 -2.18 21.21
CA SER A 612 -10.39 -1.07 22.16
C SER A 612 -11.56 -1.29 23.13
N ILE A 613 -11.38 -0.83 24.38
CA ILE A 613 -12.37 -0.87 25.47
C ILE A 613 -12.59 0.55 25.97
N PHE A 614 -13.84 0.99 26.01
CA PHE A 614 -14.27 2.32 26.41
C PHE A 614 -14.87 2.25 27.80
N VAL A 615 -14.22 2.82 28.80
CA VAL A 615 -14.62 2.77 30.21
C VAL A 615 -14.98 4.15 30.71
N LYS A 616 -16.16 4.28 31.34
CA LYS A 616 -16.59 5.54 31.96
C LYS A 616 -15.72 5.85 33.17
N THR A 617 -15.22 7.08 33.26
CA THR A 617 -14.40 7.54 34.37
C THR A 617 -15.31 7.83 35.60
N MET A 618 -14.90 7.32 36.75
CA MET A 618 -15.63 7.52 38.01
C MET A 618 -15.24 8.83 38.71
N GLY A 619 -16.19 9.46 39.41
CA GLY A 619 -15.94 10.66 40.21
C GLY A 619 -15.78 11.96 39.41
N VAL A 620 -16.23 11.97 38.15
CA VAL A 620 -16.24 13.16 37.27
C VAL A 620 -17.59 13.39 36.60
N GLU A 621 -18.65 12.77 37.12
CA GLU A 621 -19.98 12.71 36.52
C GLU A 621 -20.60 14.10 36.32
N ASP A 622 -20.38 15.01 37.25
CA ASP A 622 -20.92 16.38 37.24
C ASP A 622 -20.00 17.39 36.53
N SER A 623 -18.91 16.93 35.95
CA SER A 623 -17.94 17.79 35.26
C SER A 623 -18.43 18.18 33.87
N PRO A 624 -18.20 19.43 33.43
CA PRO A 624 -18.62 19.87 32.09
C PRO A 624 -17.92 19.06 30.98
N ILE A 625 -18.69 18.65 29.97
CA ILE A 625 -18.18 17.92 28.82
C ILE A 625 -17.53 18.85 27.79
N SER A 626 -18.03 20.08 27.69
CA SER A 626 -17.46 21.11 26.82
C SER A 626 -16.45 21.93 27.58
N LYS A 627 -15.31 22.24 26.94
CA LYS A 627 -14.26 23.06 27.52
C LYS A 627 -14.76 24.50 27.70
N PRO A 628 -14.82 25.04 28.93
CA PRO A 628 -15.19 26.42 29.15
C PRO A 628 -14.19 27.40 28.55
N ILE A 629 -14.67 28.58 28.11
CA ILE A 629 -13.85 29.60 27.44
C ILE A 629 -13.49 30.71 28.40
N GLY A 630 -12.26 31.19 28.32
CA GLY A 630 -11.79 32.35 29.10
C GLY A 630 -11.57 32.04 30.58
N SER A 631 -12.01 32.94 31.49
CA SER A 631 -11.84 32.84 32.93
C SER A 631 -13.05 32.18 33.64
N ASP A 632 -13.78 31.30 32.96
CA ASP A 632 -14.89 30.59 33.59
C ASP A 632 -14.36 29.66 34.72
N PRO A 633 -14.87 29.75 35.96
CA PRO A 633 -14.48 28.87 37.07
C PRO A 633 -14.63 27.37 36.78
N LYS A 634 -15.49 27.00 35.84
CA LYS A 634 -15.68 25.62 35.38
C LYS A 634 -14.50 25.06 34.59
N LEU A 635 -13.58 25.91 34.12
CA LEU A 635 -12.38 25.47 33.41
C LEU A 635 -11.48 24.60 34.30
N GLU A 636 -11.28 25.00 35.54
CA GLU A 636 -10.49 24.21 36.51
C GLU A 636 -11.14 22.84 36.79
N ILE A 637 -12.49 22.77 36.85
CA ILE A 637 -13.23 21.52 37.03
C ILE A 637 -13.03 20.62 35.80
N TRP A 638 -13.10 21.19 34.60
CA TRP A 638 -12.89 20.47 33.37
C TRP A 638 -11.46 19.92 33.23
N GLU A 639 -10.45 20.74 33.57
CA GLU A 639 -9.03 20.31 33.54
C GLU A 639 -8.78 19.19 34.56
N ARG A 640 -9.35 19.27 35.75
CA ARG A 640 -9.26 18.22 36.76
C ARG A 640 -9.92 16.92 36.29
N ALA A 641 -11.08 17.02 35.66
CA ALA A 641 -11.77 15.84 35.10
C ALA A 641 -10.95 15.17 33.96
N ARG A 642 -10.31 15.99 33.10
CA ARG A 642 -9.39 15.50 32.07
C ARG A 642 -8.21 14.71 32.68
N ASP A 643 -7.55 15.31 33.67
CA ASP A 643 -6.36 14.73 34.31
C ASP A 643 -6.73 13.48 35.14
N ASN A 644 -7.89 13.47 35.77
CA ASN A 644 -8.44 12.29 36.42
C ASN A 644 -8.72 11.17 35.42
N THR A 645 -9.31 11.47 34.24
CA THR A 645 -9.59 10.48 33.20
C THR A 645 -8.30 9.86 32.64
N ILE A 646 -7.25 10.69 32.46
CA ILE A 646 -5.93 10.21 32.02
C ILE A 646 -5.31 9.26 33.07
N SER A 647 -5.33 9.67 34.36
CA SER A 647 -4.78 8.89 35.46
C SER A 647 -5.54 7.57 35.64
N PHE A 648 -6.86 7.64 35.57
CA PHE A 648 -7.76 6.49 35.62
C PHE A 648 -7.49 5.50 34.50
N GLY A 649 -7.45 5.96 33.26
CA GLY A 649 -7.18 5.11 32.11
C GLY A 649 -5.82 4.42 32.20
N ARG A 650 -4.76 5.12 32.62
CA ARG A 650 -3.43 4.54 32.84
C ARG A 650 -3.42 3.48 33.91
N SER A 651 -4.14 3.74 35.02
CA SER A 651 -4.30 2.76 36.10
C SER A 651 -5.00 1.49 35.64
N LEU A 652 -6.12 1.63 34.91
CA LEU A 652 -6.83 0.47 34.37
C LEU A 652 -5.99 -0.31 33.37
N ALA A 653 -5.32 0.37 32.43
CA ALA A 653 -4.44 -0.29 31.46
C ALA A 653 -3.36 -1.15 32.16
N SER A 654 -2.74 -0.61 33.23
CA SER A 654 -1.76 -1.35 34.02
C SER A 654 -2.37 -2.51 34.80
N LYS A 655 -3.57 -2.32 35.40
CA LYS A 655 -4.23 -3.32 36.27
C LYS A 655 -4.74 -4.54 35.48
N TYR A 656 -5.31 -4.31 34.31
CA TYR A 656 -5.99 -5.35 33.52
C TYR A 656 -5.17 -5.92 32.35
N SER A 657 -3.94 -5.47 32.17
CA SER A 657 -3.00 -6.10 31.23
C SER A 657 -2.71 -7.54 31.65
N LYS A 658 -2.78 -8.45 30.68
CA LYS A 658 -2.44 -9.88 30.82
C LYS A 658 -1.41 -10.26 29.76
N GLU A 659 -0.69 -11.36 29.96
CA GLU A 659 0.24 -11.88 28.95
C GLU A 659 -0.51 -12.17 27.64
N GLY A 660 -0.02 -11.64 26.53
CA GLY A 660 -0.67 -11.73 25.22
C GLY A 660 -1.94 -10.86 25.06
N ALA A 661 -2.26 -10.04 26.06
CA ALA A 661 -3.39 -9.11 26.07
C ALA A 661 -3.03 -7.80 26.83
N GLU A 662 -1.86 -7.26 26.53
CA GLU A 662 -1.39 -5.99 27.13
C GLU A 662 -2.24 -4.83 26.64
N LEU A 663 -2.67 -3.98 27.60
CA LEU A 663 -3.45 -2.76 27.37
C LEU A 663 -2.57 -1.52 27.47
N GLU A 664 -2.81 -0.58 26.59
CA GLU A 664 -2.27 0.79 26.66
C GLU A 664 -3.43 1.78 26.82
N PHE A 665 -3.24 2.84 27.61
CA PHE A 665 -4.18 3.96 27.61
C PHE A 665 -3.93 4.81 26.36
N GLU A 666 -4.94 4.85 25.48
CA GLU A 666 -4.82 5.52 24.19
C GLU A 666 -5.38 6.94 24.20
N THR A 667 -6.56 7.14 24.77
CA THR A 667 -7.32 8.37 24.56
C THR A 667 -8.22 8.70 25.76
N ALA A 668 -8.29 10.00 26.14
CA ALA A 668 -9.36 10.53 26.99
C ALA A 668 -10.37 11.30 26.15
N MET A 669 -11.65 11.04 26.36
CA MET A 669 -12.76 11.77 25.73
C MET A 669 -13.62 12.43 26.80
N SER A 670 -13.94 13.74 26.65
CA SER A 670 -14.89 14.41 27.52
C SER A 670 -16.35 14.05 27.19
N ALA A 671 -16.63 13.71 25.93
CA ALA A 671 -17.94 13.29 25.45
C ALA A 671 -17.82 12.16 24.45
N PHE A 672 -18.72 11.18 24.52
CA PHE A 672 -18.85 10.06 23.60
C PHE A 672 -20.33 9.86 23.26
N PHE A 673 -20.63 9.75 21.96
CA PHE A 673 -21.99 9.53 21.49
C PHE A 673 -22.06 8.36 20.52
N SER A 674 -23.07 7.53 20.66
CA SER A 674 -23.48 6.51 19.67
C SER A 674 -25.00 6.50 19.53
N HIS A 675 -25.49 6.16 18.33
CA HIS A 675 -26.92 5.96 18.09
C HIS A 675 -27.36 4.49 18.23
N GLY A 676 -26.50 3.64 18.87
CA GLY A 676 -26.79 2.23 19.13
C GLY A 676 -26.31 1.25 18.06
N ALA A 677 -25.76 1.70 16.95
CA ALA A 677 -25.22 0.81 15.94
C ALA A 677 -23.74 0.49 16.17
N LYS A 678 -23.39 -0.79 16.06
CA LYS A 678 -22.01 -1.28 16.18
C LYS A 678 -21.10 -0.58 15.17
N LYS A 679 -19.88 -0.22 15.59
CA LYS A 679 -18.86 0.46 14.80
C LYS A 679 -19.22 1.90 14.36
N ARG A 680 -20.19 2.53 15.02
CA ARG A 680 -20.62 3.90 14.75
C ARG A 680 -20.67 4.72 16.03
N TYR A 681 -19.67 5.58 16.19
CA TYR A 681 -19.57 6.48 17.34
C TYR A 681 -18.81 7.75 17.00
N VAL A 682 -19.01 8.76 17.83
CA VAL A 682 -18.23 10.00 17.83
C VAL A 682 -17.76 10.32 19.24
N GLY A 683 -16.58 10.96 19.36
CA GLY A 683 -16.03 11.36 20.64
C GLY A 683 -15.29 12.68 20.55
N ARG A 684 -15.39 13.50 21.59
CA ARG A 684 -14.56 14.68 21.78
C ARG A 684 -13.31 14.27 22.55
N VAL A 685 -12.25 14.05 21.81
CA VAL A 685 -10.93 13.72 22.36
C VAL A 685 -10.36 14.96 23.04
N VAL A 686 -9.84 14.79 24.27
CA VAL A 686 -9.19 15.85 25.05
C VAL A 686 -7.75 15.53 25.42
N TRP A 687 -7.31 14.31 25.14
CA TRP A 687 -5.92 13.84 25.22
C TRP A 687 -5.73 12.66 24.27
N PRO A 688 -4.61 12.51 23.53
CA PRO A 688 -3.37 13.34 23.55
C PRO A 688 -3.49 14.67 22.80
N ARG A 689 -4.46 14.83 21.92
CA ARG A 689 -4.76 16.07 21.17
C ARG A 689 -6.26 16.35 21.23
N GLU A 690 -6.62 17.62 21.27
CA GLU A 690 -8.03 18.02 21.18
C GLU A 690 -8.51 17.84 19.74
N GLU A 691 -9.42 16.89 19.51
CA GLU A 691 -10.03 16.64 18.19
C GLU A 691 -11.41 16.00 18.31
N MET A 692 -12.19 16.07 17.25
CA MET A 692 -13.42 15.30 17.12
C MET A 692 -13.16 14.01 16.35
N LEU A 693 -13.32 12.88 17.01
CA LEU A 693 -13.16 11.54 16.43
C LEU A 693 -14.50 11.04 15.90
N ILE A 694 -14.61 10.76 14.61
CA ILE A 694 -15.81 10.18 13.99
C ILE A 694 -15.46 8.81 13.42
N ARG A 695 -16.22 7.77 13.77
CA ARG A 695 -16.04 6.41 13.29
C ARG A 695 -17.33 5.84 12.69
N GLY A 696 -17.20 5.15 11.56
CA GLY A 696 -18.26 4.34 10.93
C GLY A 696 -19.41 5.09 10.29
N TYR A 697 -19.50 6.40 10.46
CA TYR A 697 -20.53 7.23 9.82
C TYR A 697 -20.18 7.62 8.38
N GLU A 698 -21.19 8.10 7.67
CA GLU A 698 -21.10 8.49 6.27
C GLU A 698 -20.15 9.67 6.00
N VAL A 699 -19.73 10.41 7.01
CA VAL A 699 -18.73 11.51 6.93
C VAL A 699 -17.43 11.09 6.23
N ARG A 700 -17.05 9.81 6.35
CA ARG A 700 -15.83 9.25 5.73
C ARG A 700 -16.12 8.34 4.54
N ARG A 701 -17.39 8.27 4.10
CA ARG A 701 -17.77 7.40 2.97
C ARG A 701 -17.66 8.16 1.66
N THR A 702 -17.06 7.53 0.69
CA THR A 702 -16.83 8.09 -0.64
C THR A 702 -18.10 8.18 -1.51
N ASP A 703 -19.19 7.49 -1.12
CA ASP A 703 -20.48 7.53 -1.80
C ASP A 703 -21.48 8.52 -1.15
N SER A 704 -20.99 9.39 -0.27
CA SER A 704 -21.68 10.53 0.32
C SER A 704 -21.46 11.79 -0.51
N PHE A 705 -22.20 12.84 -0.21
CA PHE A 705 -22.03 14.17 -0.80
C PHE A 705 -21.68 15.20 0.29
N ARG A 706 -20.97 16.27 -0.09
CA ARG A 706 -20.34 17.22 0.83
C ARG A 706 -21.34 17.86 1.80
N LEU A 707 -22.53 18.26 1.33
CA LEU A 707 -23.54 18.82 2.21
C LEU A 707 -23.99 17.86 3.32
N LEU A 708 -24.13 16.55 3.02
CA LEU A 708 -24.46 15.55 4.04
C LEU A 708 -23.33 15.43 5.06
N THR A 709 -22.08 15.37 4.61
CA THR A 709 -20.93 15.20 5.50
C THR A 709 -20.71 16.43 6.39
N SER A 710 -20.84 17.63 5.86
CA SER A 710 -20.72 18.88 6.63
C SER A 710 -21.87 19.05 7.66
N THR A 711 -23.11 18.77 7.25
CA THR A 711 -24.25 18.81 8.17
C THR A 711 -24.13 17.76 9.27
N MET A 712 -23.68 16.55 8.93
CA MET A 712 -23.46 15.49 9.92
C MET A 712 -22.33 15.84 10.90
N THR A 713 -21.26 16.49 10.44
CA THR A 713 -20.17 16.96 11.27
C THR A 713 -20.65 18.03 12.26
N MET A 714 -21.40 19.02 11.76
CA MET A 714 -22.01 20.06 12.61
C MET A 714 -22.99 19.47 13.62
N LEU A 715 -23.81 18.51 13.21
CA LEU A 715 -24.73 17.78 14.11
C LEU A 715 -23.96 17.12 15.25
N PHE A 716 -22.86 16.41 14.95
CA PHE A 716 -22.02 15.79 15.98
C PHE A 716 -21.34 16.78 16.89
N GLU A 717 -20.83 17.89 16.38
CA GLU A 717 -20.25 18.96 17.20
C GLU A 717 -21.25 19.46 18.25
N LYS A 718 -22.50 19.72 17.83
CA LYS A 718 -23.53 20.21 18.74
C LYS A 718 -24.02 19.17 19.73
N ILE A 719 -24.09 17.90 19.34
CA ILE A 719 -24.38 16.80 20.25
C ILE A 719 -23.29 16.68 21.32
N LEU A 720 -22.02 16.70 20.92
CA LEU A 720 -20.87 16.63 21.85
C LEU A 720 -20.72 17.89 22.72
N GLU A 721 -21.41 18.98 22.42
CA GLU A 721 -21.56 20.18 23.26
C GLU A 721 -22.73 20.05 24.23
N GLY A 722 -23.59 19.05 24.10
CA GLY A 722 -24.82 18.92 24.85
C GLY A 722 -25.95 19.85 24.39
N ASN A 723 -25.87 20.32 23.14
CA ASN A 723 -26.86 21.23 22.53
C ASN A 723 -27.66 20.52 21.44
N GLU A 724 -28.47 19.56 21.84
CA GLU A 724 -29.21 18.65 20.97
C GLU A 724 -30.33 19.35 20.18
N GLU A 725 -31.00 20.33 20.83
CA GLU A 725 -32.10 21.08 20.19
C GLU A 725 -31.60 21.89 18.99
N PHE A 726 -30.51 22.63 19.17
CA PHE A 726 -29.89 23.40 18.07
C PHE A 726 -29.37 22.47 16.96
N ALA A 727 -28.85 21.31 17.31
CA ALA A 727 -28.39 20.32 16.35
C ALA A 727 -29.50 19.83 15.41
N VAL A 728 -30.69 19.54 15.99
CA VAL A 728 -31.87 19.12 15.23
C VAL A 728 -32.43 20.26 14.38
N GLU A 729 -32.54 21.48 14.93
CA GLU A 729 -33.04 22.64 14.21
C GLU A 729 -32.17 23.00 13.00
N SER A 730 -30.84 23.00 13.18
CA SER A 730 -29.90 23.24 12.08
C SER A 730 -29.98 22.16 10.99
N THR A 731 -30.19 20.91 11.37
CA THR A 731 -30.39 19.78 10.44
C THR A 731 -31.65 20.00 9.59
N ARG A 732 -32.75 20.36 10.21
CA ARG A 732 -34.02 20.67 9.53
C ARG A 732 -33.88 21.82 8.56
N LYS A 733 -33.24 22.93 8.99
CA LYS A 733 -32.97 24.08 8.12
C LYS A 733 -32.20 23.66 6.86
N THR A 734 -31.19 22.82 6.98
CA THR A 734 -30.42 22.31 5.82
C THR A 734 -31.32 21.51 4.86
N ILE A 735 -32.22 20.66 5.38
CA ILE A 735 -33.17 19.89 4.56
C ILE A 735 -34.11 20.84 3.80
N ASP A 736 -34.63 21.91 4.43
CA ASP A 736 -35.49 22.92 3.82
C ASP A 736 -34.73 23.75 2.78
N ASP A 737 -33.46 24.10 3.02
CA ASP A 737 -32.60 24.81 2.07
C ASP A 737 -32.37 23.99 0.79
N VAL A 738 -32.20 22.67 0.89
CA VAL A 738 -32.12 21.76 -0.26
C VAL A 738 -33.41 21.75 -1.05
N ARG A 739 -34.57 21.66 -0.40
CA ARG A 739 -35.89 21.68 -1.07
C ARG A 739 -36.16 22.96 -1.80
N MET A 740 -35.70 24.09 -1.27
CA MET A 740 -35.90 25.42 -1.84
C MET A 740 -34.86 25.82 -2.88
N GLY A 741 -33.92 24.94 -3.22
CA GLY A 741 -32.86 25.23 -4.18
C GLY A 741 -31.81 26.24 -3.69
N ARG A 742 -31.59 26.36 -2.36
CA ARG A 742 -30.69 27.36 -1.76
C ARG A 742 -29.29 26.79 -1.43
N VAL A 743 -28.91 25.67 -2.03
CA VAL A 743 -27.64 25.02 -1.80
C VAL A 743 -26.82 24.98 -3.09
N ASP A 744 -25.50 25.00 -2.98
CA ASP A 744 -24.61 24.83 -4.12
C ASP A 744 -24.69 23.37 -4.62
N VAL A 745 -24.86 23.21 -5.95
CA VAL A 745 -24.92 21.91 -6.59
C VAL A 745 -23.60 21.14 -6.42
N ALA A 746 -22.47 21.84 -6.33
CA ALA A 746 -21.16 21.24 -6.05
C ALA A 746 -21.15 20.48 -4.72
N ASP A 747 -21.95 20.88 -3.73
CA ASP A 747 -22.08 20.22 -2.44
C ASP A 747 -22.98 18.97 -2.48
N LEU A 748 -23.69 18.74 -3.59
CA LEU A 748 -24.59 17.60 -3.81
C LEU A 748 -23.95 16.48 -4.66
N VAL A 749 -22.74 16.66 -5.13
CA VAL A 749 -22.05 15.67 -5.98
C VAL A 749 -21.77 14.37 -5.23
N ILE A 750 -22.29 13.28 -5.79
CA ILE A 750 -22.02 11.92 -5.30
C ILE A 750 -20.87 11.34 -6.12
N SER A 751 -19.84 10.85 -5.47
CA SER A 751 -18.70 10.21 -6.14
C SER A 751 -18.65 8.71 -5.85
N ARG A 752 -18.44 7.88 -6.89
CA ARG A 752 -18.35 6.44 -6.72
C ARG A 752 -17.34 5.82 -7.66
N SER A 753 -16.54 4.86 -7.15
CA SER A 753 -15.59 4.13 -7.98
C SER A 753 -16.33 3.29 -9.02
N CYS A 754 -15.92 3.44 -10.29
CA CYS A 754 -16.50 2.76 -11.44
C CYS A 754 -15.50 1.78 -12.04
N LYS A 755 -15.85 0.50 -12.09
CA LYS A 755 -15.04 -0.54 -12.73
C LYS A 755 -15.36 -0.57 -14.22
N GLY A 756 -14.40 -0.97 -15.03
CA GLY A 756 -14.54 -1.17 -16.45
C GLY A 756 -13.33 -1.89 -17.00
N LYS A 757 -13.32 -2.18 -18.28
CA LYS A 757 -12.19 -2.76 -19.00
C LYS A 757 -11.93 -1.94 -20.25
N ILE A 758 -10.76 -1.37 -20.37
CA ILE A 758 -10.34 -0.71 -21.61
C ILE A 758 -10.03 -1.79 -22.63
N MET A 759 -10.68 -1.72 -23.79
CA MET A 759 -10.51 -2.63 -24.90
C MET A 759 -9.33 -2.18 -25.77
N LYS A 760 -8.88 -3.05 -26.70
CA LYS A 760 -7.76 -2.75 -27.59
C LYS A 760 -8.01 -1.55 -28.53
N ASP A 761 -9.27 -1.26 -28.83
CA ASP A 761 -9.69 -0.12 -29.65
C ASP A 761 -9.90 1.18 -28.85
N GLY A 762 -9.54 1.19 -27.56
CA GLY A 762 -9.72 2.32 -26.67
C GLY A 762 -11.12 2.46 -26.06
N THR A 763 -12.09 1.65 -26.49
CA THR A 763 -13.44 1.66 -25.93
C THR A 763 -13.46 1.07 -24.51
N VAL A 764 -14.45 1.46 -23.69
CA VAL A 764 -14.58 0.94 -22.33
C VAL A 764 -15.75 -0.03 -22.25
N ASP A 765 -15.45 -1.26 -21.84
CA ASP A 765 -16.45 -2.29 -21.57
C ASP A 765 -16.84 -2.29 -20.09
N PHE A 766 -18.14 -2.18 -19.81
CA PHE A 766 -18.74 -2.20 -18.48
C PHE A 766 -19.44 -3.52 -18.13
N SER A 767 -19.24 -4.58 -18.93
CA SER A 767 -19.82 -5.93 -18.70
C SER A 767 -19.42 -6.59 -17.39
N VAL A 768 -18.45 -6.01 -16.68
CA VAL A 768 -18.12 -6.39 -15.28
C VAL A 768 -19.32 -6.25 -14.34
N TYR A 769 -20.31 -5.45 -14.71
CA TYR A 769 -21.57 -5.29 -14.00
C TYR A 769 -22.70 -6.07 -14.72
N ALA A 770 -23.53 -6.76 -13.95
CA ALA A 770 -24.65 -7.54 -14.51
C ALA A 770 -25.66 -6.65 -15.27
N ASN A 771 -25.85 -5.40 -14.81
CA ASN A 771 -26.74 -4.44 -15.47
C ASN A 771 -26.12 -3.04 -15.39
N PRO A 772 -25.13 -2.73 -16.26
CA PRO A 772 -24.38 -1.48 -16.20
C PRO A 772 -25.27 -0.23 -16.38
N ASP A 773 -26.27 -0.27 -17.26
CA ASP A 773 -27.10 0.89 -17.56
C ASP A 773 -28.09 1.26 -16.44
N SER A 774 -28.31 0.37 -15.48
CA SER A 774 -29.10 0.69 -14.28
C SER A 774 -28.30 1.50 -13.25
N LEU A 775 -26.96 1.49 -13.32
CA LEU A 775 -26.06 2.06 -12.32
C LEU A 775 -25.79 3.54 -12.61
N PRO A 776 -26.12 4.47 -11.68
CA PRO A 776 -25.93 5.91 -11.88
C PRO A 776 -24.51 6.31 -12.25
N TYR A 777 -23.51 5.76 -11.52
CA TYR A 777 -22.10 6.07 -11.73
C TYR A 777 -21.54 5.50 -13.05
N VAL A 778 -22.09 4.40 -13.58
CA VAL A 778 -21.71 3.89 -14.91
C VAL A 778 -22.23 4.79 -16.03
N ARG A 779 -23.45 5.29 -15.89
CA ARG A 779 -24.01 6.26 -16.86
C ARG A 779 -23.26 7.58 -16.84
N ALA A 780 -22.89 8.05 -15.64
CA ALA A 780 -22.03 9.22 -15.52
C ALA A 780 -20.64 8.98 -16.14
N ALA A 781 -20.07 7.79 -15.98
CA ALA A 781 -18.81 7.42 -16.65
C ALA A 781 -18.96 7.44 -18.19
N LYS A 782 -20.07 6.93 -18.72
CA LYS A 782 -20.35 6.99 -20.16
C LYS A 782 -20.47 8.44 -20.65
N GLN A 783 -21.22 9.30 -19.94
CA GLN A 783 -21.31 10.74 -20.25
C GLN A 783 -19.94 11.44 -20.22
N ARG A 784 -19.06 11.07 -19.27
CA ARG A 784 -17.70 11.56 -19.20
C ARG A 784 -16.89 11.17 -20.45
N ILE A 785 -16.97 9.91 -20.86
CA ILE A 785 -16.27 9.38 -22.04
C ILE A 785 -16.84 10.05 -23.33
N GLU A 786 -18.15 10.22 -23.44
CA GLU A 786 -18.82 10.91 -24.58
C GLU A 786 -18.37 12.36 -24.72
N ARG A 787 -17.97 13.01 -23.61
CA ARG A 787 -17.40 14.37 -23.58
C ARG A 787 -15.89 14.40 -23.85
N GLY A 788 -15.27 13.27 -24.20
CA GLY A 788 -13.83 13.17 -24.50
C GLY A 788 -12.91 13.16 -23.29
N LEU A 789 -13.44 13.07 -22.06
CA LEU A 789 -12.64 13.01 -20.84
C LEU A 789 -12.19 11.58 -20.56
N GLY A 790 -10.95 11.44 -20.10
CA GLY A 790 -10.34 10.14 -19.79
C GLY A 790 -11.11 9.33 -18.75
N PHE A 791 -11.14 8.02 -18.91
CA PHE A 791 -11.70 7.08 -17.95
C PHE A 791 -10.65 6.02 -17.57
N THR A 792 -10.40 5.91 -16.28
CA THR A 792 -9.53 4.89 -15.70
C THR A 792 -10.35 3.86 -14.93
N PRO A 793 -10.23 2.55 -15.20
CA PRO A 793 -10.94 1.52 -14.46
C PRO A 793 -10.70 1.60 -12.95
N GLY A 794 -11.78 1.81 -12.18
CA GLY A 794 -11.73 1.97 -10.73
C GLY A 794 -11.64 3.41 -10.24
N MET A 795 -11.52 4.40 -11.14
CA MET A 795 -11.58 5.81 -10.75
C MET A 795 -12.95 6.17 -10.12
N LYS A 796 -12.96 7.21 -9.30
CA LYS A 796 -14.21 7.79 -8.79
C LYS A 796 -14.85 8.70 -9.84
N VAL A 797 -16.12 8.48 -10.12
CA VAL A 797 -16.92 9.29 -11.03
C VAL A 797 -17.94 10.08 -10.23
N GLY A 798 -17.90 11.40 -10.36
CA GLY A 798 -18.85 12.32 -9.75
C GLY A 798 -20.13 12.45 -10.59
N TYR A 799 -21.28 12.52 -9.93
CA TYR A 799 -22.56 12.77 -10.59
C TYR A 799 -23.56 13.44 -9.65
N VAL A 800 -24.54 14.10 -10.25
CA VAL A 800 -25.70 14.69 -9.58
C VAL A 800 -26.95 13.94 -10.04
N VAL A 801 -27.87 13.63 -9.12
CA VAL A 801 -29.17 13.04 -9.46
C VAL A 801 -30.12 14.15 -9.87
N THR A 802 -30.63 14.05 -11.11
CA THR A 802 -31.50 15.07 -11.70
C THR A 802 -32.99 14.69 -11.65
N GLU A 803 -33.31 13.40 -11.71
CA GLU A 803 -34.66 12.87 -11.62
C GLU A 803 -34.65 11.45 -11.06
N ALA A 804 -34.94 11.31 -9.77
CA ALA A 804 -34.85 10.03 -9.06
C ALA A 804 -36.01 9.08 -9.39
N LYS A 805 -37.19 9.61 -9.77
CA LYS A 805 -38.38 8.81 -10.06
C LYS A 805 -38.39 8.15 -11.44
N SER A 806 -37.46 8.53 -12.31
CA SER A 806 -37.33 7.89 -13.63
C SER A 806 -36.73 6.49 -13.51
N SER A 807 -37.04 5.61 -14.43
CA SER A 807 -36.46 4.24 -14.47
C SER A 807 -35.79 4.02 -15.84
N PRO A 808 -34.44 3.95 -15.87
CA PRO A 808 -33.49 4.13 -14.76
C PRO A 808 -33.42 5.59 -14.28
N MET A 809 -33.03 5.80 -12.99
CA MET A 809 -32.85 7.12 -12.37
C MET A 809 -31.98 8.02 -13.24
N LYS A 810 -32.42 9.26 -13.59
CA LYS A 810 -31.59 10.17 -14.39
C LYS A 810 -30.48 10.83 -13.54
N VAL A 811 -29.30 10.92 -14.12
CA VAL A 811 -28.14 11.56 -13.54
C VAL A 811 -27.42 12.41 -14.57
N SER A 812 -26.72 13.43 -14.10
CA SER A 812 -25.75 14.21 -14.88
C SER A 812 -24.36 13.98 -14.31
N ALA A 813 -23.39 13.66 -15.17
CA ALA A 813 -22.01 13.59 -14.75
C ALA A 813 -21.54 14.96 -14.25
N TRP A 814 -20.75 14.96 -13.16
CA TRP A 814 -20.12 16.17 -12.65
C TRP A 814 -18.83 16.42 -13.42
N LEU A 815 -18.89 17.33 -14.38
CA LEU A 815 -17.81 17.70 -15.28
C LEU A 815 -17.40 19.17 -15.13
N THR A 816 -18.13 19.94 -14.34
CA THR A 816 -17.98 21.40 -14.18
C THR A 816 -16.55 21.82 -13.78
N GLU A 817 -15.86 21.01 -12.98
CA GLU A 817 -14.47 21.29 -12.57
C GLU A 817 -13.47 21.14 -13.72
N GLU A 818 -13.81 20.32 -14.72
CA GLU A 818 -12.92 19.99 -15.83
C GLU A 818 -13.26 20.78 -17.08
N LEU A 819 -14.56 21.01 -17.31
CA LEU A 819 -15.06 21.63 -18.54
C LEU A 819 -15.57 23.07 -18.34
N GLY A 820 -15.73 23.53 -17.07
CA GLY A 820 -16.29 24.85 -16.79
C GLY A 820 -17.78 25.02 -17.20
N ASP A 821 -18.50 23.90 -17.39
CA ASP A 821 -19.92 23.89 -17.73
C ASP A 821 -20.79 24.45 -16.59
N ASP A 822 -22.01 24.91 -16.91
CA ASP A 822 -22.98 25.29 -15.91
C ASP A 822 -23.40 24.08 -15.04
N PRO A 823 -23.60 24.27 -13.72
CA PRO A 823 -24.05 23.20 -12.86
C PRO A 823 -25.39 22.60 -13.32
N PRO A 824 -25.53 21.26 -13.33
CA PRO A 824 -26.80 20.64 -13.69
C PRO A 824 -27.86 20.89 -12.61
N ASN A 825 -29.14 20.91 -12.99
CA ASN A 825 -30.24 20.91 -12.03
C ASN A 825 -30.20 19.59 -11.21
N TYR A 826 -30.67 19.65 -9.97
CA TYR A 826 -30.77 18.47 -9.12
C TYR A 826 -32.20 18.15 -8.71
N ASP A 827 -32.50 16.94 -8.22
CA ASP A 827 -33.77 16.51 -7.65
C ASP A 827 -33.81 16.86 -6.16
N PRO A 828 -34.55 17.94 -5.74
CA PRO A 828 -34.57 18.41 -4.36
C PRO A 828 -35.10 17.38 -3.35
N GLU A 829 -36.18 16.65 -3.74
CA GLU A 829 -36.78 15.65 -2.85
C GLU A 829 -35.90 14.42 -2.65
N TYR A 830 -35.11 14.04 -3.65
CA TYR A 830 -34.14 12.97 -3.52
C TYR A 830 -33.06 13.31 -2.47
N TYR A 831 -32.47 14.49 -2.57
CA TYR A 831 -31.41 14.92 -1.66
C TYR A 831 -31.95 15.22 -0.25
N ALA A 832 -33.10 15.86 -0.13
CA ALA A 832 -33.76 16.09 1.15
C ALA A 832 -34.05 14.77 1.89
N ARG A 833 -34.57 13.76 1.18
CA ARG A 833 -34.82 12.43 1.75
C ARG A 833 -33.53 11.72 2.14
N ARG A 834 -32.47 11.81 1.34
CA ARG A 834 -31.18 11.23 1.70
C ARG A 834 -30.56 11.86 2.95
N LEU A 835 -30.66 13.19 3.10
CA LEU A 835 -30.28 13.90 4.32
C LEU A 835 -31.10 13.39 5.51
N ALA A 836 -32.41 13.39 5.41
CA ALA A 836 -33.29 12.97 6.48
C ALA A 836 -33.07 11.50 6.88
N THR A 837 -32.86 10.58 5.92
CA THR A 837 -32.58 9.16 6.22
C THR A 837 -31.26 8.98 6.94
N ALA A 838 -30.20 9.70 6.55
CA ALA A 838 -28.86 9.54 7.15
C ALA A 838 -28.79 10.22 8.52
N LEU A 839 -29.33 11.43 8.64
CA LEU A 839 -29.28 12.24 9.87
C LEU A 839 -30.34 11.77 10.89
N GLY A 840 -31.52 11.33 10.41
CA GLY A 840 -32.59 10.80 11.23
C GLY A 840 -32.17 9.64 12.11
N ARG A 841 -31.31 8.76 11.62
CA ARG A 841 -30.72 7.68 12.45
C ARG A 841 -29.95 8.19 13.68
N ILE A 842 -29.35 9.38 13.58
CA ILE A 842 -28.61 10.00 14.66
C ILE A 842 -29.57 10.72 15.59
N THR A 843 -30.51 11.51 15.04
CA THR A 843 -31.47 12.33 15.81
C THR A 843 -32.55 11.47 16.47
N GLU A 844 -32.73 10.22 16.04
CA GLU A 844 -33.64 9.25 16.68
C GLU A 844 -33.26 8.96 18.14
N ALA A 845 -31.97 9.05 18.50
CA ALA A 845 -31.49 9.01 19.87
C ALA A 845 -32.09 10.13 20.75
N PHE A 846 -32.58 11.21 20.15
CA PHE A 846 -33.23 12.37 20.76
C PHE A 846 -34.73 12.44 20.38
N GLN A 847 -35.31 11.31 19.99
CA GLN A 847 -36.74 11.18 19.61
C GLN A 847 -37.15 12.00 18.38
N TRP A 848 -36.24 12.24 17.42
CA TRP A 848 -36.50 12.81 16.12
C TRP A 848 -36.24 11.82 15.02
N SER A 849 -37.33 11.29 14.42
CA SER A 849 -37.26 10.33 13.32
C SER A 849 -36.98 10.99 11.98
N GLU A 850 -36.66 10.20 10.95
CA GLU A 850 -36.57 10.63 9.56
C GLU A 850 -37.81 11.38 9.11
N ARG A 851 -38.99 10.89 9.49
CA ARG A 851 -40.29 11.49 9.14
C ARG A 851 -40.46 12.87 9.79
N ASP A 852 -40.08 13.05 11.04
CA ASP A 852 -40.17 14.30 11.78
C ASP A 852 -39.25 15.37 11.16
N LEU A 853 -38.06 14.97 10.75
CA LEU A 853 -37.11 15.85 10.03
C LEU A 853 -37.69 16.35 8.70
N LEU A 854 -38.40 15.48 7.95
CA LEU A 854 -39.00 15.84 6.67
C LEU A 854 -40.28 16.65 6.82
N GLN A 855 -41.08 16.45 7.87
CA GLN A 855 -42.37 17.13 8.10
C GLN A 855 -42.21 18.43 8.90
N GLY A 856 -41.09 18.64 9.56
CA GLY A 856 -40.81 19.84 10.31
C GLY A 856 -41.49 19.91 11.69
N SER A 857 -42.14 18.85 12.15
CA SER A 857 -42.82 18.78 13.43
C SER A 857 -42.73 17.37 14.02
N ARG A 858 -42.59 17.25 15.35
CA ARG A 858 -42.78 15.96 16.04
C ARG A 858 -44.26 15.56 15.94
N GLN A 859 -44.50 14.33 15.50
CA GLN A 859 -45.82 13.73 15.63
C GLN A 859 -45.97 13.26 17.09
N GLN A 860 -46.65 14.03 17.93
CA GLN A 860 -47.02 13.57 19.28
C GLN A 860 -47.94 12.36 19.14
N SER A 861 -47.59 11.27 19.78
CA SER A 861 -48.45 10.11 19.89
C SER A 861 -49.69 10.49 20.71
N LEU A 862 -50.88 10.11 20.24
CA LEU A 862 -52.15 10.28 20.99
C LEU A 862 -52.13 9.54 22.36
N PHE A 863 -51.10 8.77 22.67
CA PHE A 863 -50.88 8.03 23.90
C PHE A 863 -49.95 8.69 24.92
N ASP A 864 -49.41 9.90 24.58
CA ASP A 864 -48.53 10.68 25.47
C ASP A 864 -49.33 11.67 26.37
N PHE A 865 -50.64 11.50 26.47
CA PHE A 865 -51.54 12.23 27.35
C PHE A 865 -52.07 11.35 28.46
#